data_4fceb2e6be1adb45e47571baa649d81d
#
_entry.id   4fceb2e6be1adb45e47571baa649d81d
#
_cell.length_a   1.000
_cell.length_b   1.000
_cell.length_c   1.000
_cell.angle_alpha   90.00
_cell.angle_beta   90.00
_cell.angle_gamma   90.00
#
_symmetry.space_group_name_H-M   'P 1'
#
loop_
_entity.id
_entity.type
_entity.pdbx_description
1 polymer ?
#
loop_
_entity_poly.entity_id
_entity_poly.type
_entity_poly.pdbx_seq_one_letter_code
_entity_poly.pdbx_strand_id
1 'polypeptide(L)'
;MSIEDFFLGRGDDSVIRRTLFTDRVVERQAILRRIRETVERPATTQYDFGRPAVNVTAVSGQGGIGKTALLQKVAAEFTGDEQANVQKIVASVDFGDYSRHNFEVVLMQIRASLAGLSDTWSAFDIAFAHYWSRKHPGVPLVRFISQANFLGEEQRTVLSDQVAATVDGVLGGTGLVSSVYKLTGLLRTRIQESRTIKKLRENCPPFGVIVDETDPDKVIGYLPALLNYDLGRVAERRRVQVLCLLDTLENVQRAGAERGSLEDLVCRLVYLTPGIAYVVASRTALTWHDDRSAVRLTYGGADRWPDLPPGRPGQLRIGGLDAQSADELLSNSLEFAGRPAMPAEVRERVIHGSNGLPLHLELSISWYRNLLAQGAAPSAALVAETFPELVLRVVRDLSPQERDLLRGAALLRAFSSELLAEILPAVRTIHVQTFLHRSFVTRTPNSWMPFSLHENLRQAVIRHDHLTDDAWVGEEWRTNAERASDWVIRQALPDPHTPWDPNQEQLRRMVAAVLLIGNSALEHGHTPARFGELAFTVAEFGYSRVFESMPTPTAAASPTPLGRLLSASRALANTTYNESARYAALRECTTFGNDPYDHYVAAQFARAAEVSGDYPGAEHAYRSLGNANPQLAYYGALGLAGNALRNGRLATALALVPSEAGNGHQRCARFDLLGHIHLQGGDHRVAADWFGRALTEAQTVGAPVWVARGMRHQAIAHAWYDADRALATLPDAREMNESLDERIGVAQCDLASATAWAWKGEWGRARSALRDCWSHGINPIAIGHTGMIEVLFAQARGDVQAVTEAVDAILSAQPHASERRHTWLAVSALWADRRDLADFDAVEWYDSATAARARWSGISERMRATWRGSLQ
;
A
#
# COMPACT_ATOMS: atom_id res chain seq x y z
N MET A 1 45.35 -2.52 -0.47
CA MET A 1 44.87 -3.92 -0.27
C MET A 1 46.07 -4.76 0.16
N SER A 2 46.01 -5.38 1.33
CA SER A 2 47.10 -6.27 1.76
C SER A 2 47.04 -7.57 0.96
N ILE A 3 48.18 -8.29 0.86
CA ILE A 3 48.22 -9.63 0.26
C ILE A 3 47.19 -10.55 0.93
N GLU A 4 47.04 -10.40 2.23
CA GLU A 4 46.08 -11.19 3.03
C GLU A 4 44.61 -10.86 2.67
N ASP A 5 44.27 -9.58 2.45
CA ASP A 5 42.91 -9.18 2.03
C ASP A 5 42.59 -9.72 0.62
N PHE A 6 43.57 -9.76 -0.28
CA PHE A 6 43.42 -10.31 -1.62
C PHE A 6 43.19 -11.83 -1.62
N PHE A 7 43.95 -12.57 -0.81
CA PHE A 7 43.85 -14.04 -0.75
C PHE A 7 42.71 -14.52 0.15
N LEU A 8 42.25 -13.71 1.10
CA LEU A 8 41.11 -14.03 1.96
C LEU A 8 39.75 -13.56 1.38
N GLY A 9 39.75 -12.97 0.20
CA GLY A 9 38.52 -12.45 -0.42
C GLY A 9 37.88 -11.31 0.37
N ARG A 10 38.64 -10.61 1.23
CA ARG A 10 38.15 -9.50 2.07
C ARG A 10 38.31 -8.13 1.38
N GLY A 11 38.41 -8.08 0.08
CA GLY A 11 38.35 -6.84 -0.68
C GLY A 11 36.93 -6.28 -0.67
N ASP A 12 36.79 -5.00 -0.40
CA ASP A 12 35.55 -4.28 -0.50
C ASP A 12 34.99 -4.44 -1.93
N ASP A 13 33.96 -5.26 -2.11
CA ASP A 13 33.30 -5.53 -3.41
C ASP A 13 32.86 -4.25 -4.13
N SER A 14 32.65 -3.16 -3.38
CA SER A 14 32.33 -1.85 -3.94
C SER A 14 33.48 -1.23 -4.71
N VAL A 15 34.72 -1.49 -4.29
CA VAL A 15 35.96 -1.00 -4.96
C VAL A 15 36.22 -1.81 -6.22
N ILE A 16 36.04 -3.13 -6.19
CA ILE A 16 36.21 -4.00 -7.36
C ILE A 16 35.18 -3.68 -8.44
N ARG A 17 33.93 -3.44 -8.09
CA ARG A 17 32.88 -3.05 -9.06
C ARG A 17 33.12 -1.66 -9.66
N ARG A 18 33.69 -0.71 -8.92
CA ARG A 18 34.06 0.62 -9.43
C ARG A 18 35.20 0.60 -10.44
N THR A 19 36.14 -0.32 -10.28
CA THR A 19 37.26 -0.48 -11.21
C THR A 19 36.93 -1.27 -12.49
N LEU A 20 35.85 -2.07 -12.46
CA LEU A 20 35.41 -2.92 -13.58
C LEU A 20 34.49 -2.23 -14.58
N PHE A 21 34.07 -0.96 -14.34
CA PHE A 21 33.24 -0.25 -15.31
C PHE A 21 34.10 0.21 -16.50
N THR A 22 34.02 -0.53 -17.60
CA THR A 22 34.70 -0.20 -18.85
C THR A 22 33.68 0.30 -19.85
N ASP A 23 34.04 1.42 -20.56
CA ASP A 23 33.30 1.97 -21.68
C ASP A 23 31.92 2.62 -21.43
N ARG A 24 31.12 2.68 -22.46
CA ARG A 24 29.84 3.43 -22.57
C ARG A 24 30.04 4.96 -22.57
N VAL A 25 31.18 5.40 -23.15
CA VAL A 25 31.53 6.83 -23.18
C VAL A 25 30.43 7.63 -23.89
N VAL A 26 29.90 7.10 -25.00
CA VAL A 26 28.89 7.77 -25.83
C VAL A 26 27.58 7.92 -25.10
N GLU A 27 27.08 6.79 -24.53
CA GLU A 27 25.81 6.79 -23.79
C GLU A 27 25.93 7.63 -22.52
N ARG A 28 27.01 7.48 -21.78
CA ARG A 28 27.30 8.25 -20.57
C ARG A 28 27.34 9.76 -20.85
N GLN A 29 28.06 10.16 -21.87
CA GLN A 29 28.14 11.57 -22.28
C GLN A 29 26.78 12.11 -22.76
N ALA A 30 26.00 11.29 -23.47
CA ALA A 30 24.64 11.66 -23.87
C ALA A 30 23.73 11.88 -22.65
N ILE A 31 23.79 10.98 -21.65
CA ILE A 31 23.03 11.12 -20.41
C ILE A 31 23.48 12.37 -19.64
N LEU A 32 24.79 12.56 -19.44
CA LEU A 32 25.31 13.73 -18.71
C LEU A 32 25.00 15.05 -19.41
N ARG A 33 25.00 15.07 -20.72
CA ARG A 33 24.58 16.26 -21.50
C ARG A 33 23.12 16.60 -21.21
N ARG A 34 22.23 15.63 -21.26
CA ARG A 34 20.81 15.83 -20.97
C ARG A 34 20.56 16.23 -19.52
N ILE A 35 21.29 15.64 -18.58
CA ILE A 35 21.24 16.07 -17.17
C ILE A 35 21.61 17.55 -17.08
N ARG A 36 22.71 17.99 -17.70
CA ARG A 36 23.13 19.40 -17.70
C ARG A 36 22.06 20.30 -18.30
N GLU A 37 21.52 19.98 -19.47
CA GLU A 37 20.44 20.73 -20.12
C GLU A 37 19.19 20.88 -19.23
N THR A 38 18.92 19.86 -18.41
CA THR A 38 17.77 19.88 -17.48
C THR A 38 18.09 20.71 -16.23
N VAL A 39 19.23 20.48 -15.60
CA VAL A 39 19.59 21.15 -14.34
C VAL A 39 20.06 22.59 -14.51
N GLU A 40 20.39 23.01 -15.72
CA GLU A 40 20.64 24.42 -16.07
C GLU A 40 19.35 25.23 -16.07
N ARG A 41 18.19 24.60 -16.23
CA ARG A 41 16.89 25.23 -16.06
C ARG A 41 16.57 25.24 -14.55
N PRO A 42 16.56 26.40 -13.89
CA PRO A 42 16.31 26.41 -12.46
C PRO A 42 14.93 25.83 -12.15
N ALA A 43 14.83 25.08 -11.05
CA ALA A 43 13.55 24.75 -10.47
C ALA A 43 12.79 26.05 -10.21
N THR A 44 11.52 26.10 -10.57
CA THR A 44 10.70 27.31 -10.46
C THR A 44 9.51 27.07 -9.57
N THR A 45 9.11 28.08 -8.83
CA THR A 45 7.86 28.12 -8.08
C THR A 45 6.63 28.33 -8.96
N GLN A 46 6.84 28.71 -10.24
CA GLN A 46 5.76 28.89 -11.21
C GLN A 46 5.43 27.58 -11.92
N TYR A 47 4.18 27.23 -11.95
CA TYR A 47 3.67 26.04 -12.59
C TYR A 47 3.03 26.34 -13.94
N ASP A 48 3.53 25.67 -14.98
CA ASP A 48 2.84 25.52 -16.24
C ASP A 48 2.62 24.03 -16.53
N PHE A 49 1.48 23.52 -16.13
CA PHE A 49 1.10 22.12 -16.35
C PHE A 49 0.85 21.75 -17.81
N GLY A 50 0.85 22.71 -18.72
CA GLY A 50 0.74 22.51 -20.15
C GLY A 50 2.07 22.30 -20.87
N ARG A 51 3.20 22.53 -20.20
CA ARG A 51 4.52 22.40 -20.84
C ARG A 51 4.95 20.95 -20.98
N PRO A 52 5.56 20.58 -22.12
CA PRO A 52 6.16 19.26 -22.28
C PRO A 52 7.26 19.01 -21.26
N ALA A 53 7.31 17.79 -20.74
CA ALA A 53 8.37 17.35 -19.85
C ALA A 53 9.59 16.86 -20.66
N VAL A 54 10.75 17.41 -20.35
CA VAL A 54 12.04 17.08 -21.00
C VAL A 54 13.11 16.68 -19.99
N ASN A 55 12.71 16.47 -18.73
CA ASN A 55 13.57 16.20 -17.58
C ASN A 55 13.85 14.70 -17.36
N VAL A 56 13.46 13.84 -18.30
CA VAL A 56 13.69 12.40 -18.21
C VAL A 56 14.56 11.88 -19.33
N THR A 57 15.50 10.97 -18.97
CA THR A 57 16.29 10.17 -19.90
C THR A 57 16.05 8.72 -19.58
N ALA A 58 15.40 8.00 -20.49
CA ALA A 58 15.15 6.58 -20.37
C ALA A 58 16.29 5.77 -20.99
N VAL A 59 16.84 4.84 -20.22
CA VAL A 59 17.90 3.92 -20.63
C VAL A 59 17.31 2.52 -20.71
N SER A 60 17.12 2.01 -21.92
CA SER A 60 16.54 0.69 -22.15
C SER A 60 17.57 -0.30 -22.67
N GLY A 61 17.44 -1.56 -22.29
CA GLY A 61 18.32 -2.62 -22.76
C GLY A 61 18.09 -3.94 -22.03
N GLN A 62 18.62 -5.02 -22.60
CA GLN A 62 18.50 -6.37 -22.07
C GLN A 62 18.95 -6.45 -20.60
N GLY A 63 18.42 -7.41 -19.83
CA GLY A 63 18.91 -7.72 -18.49
C GLY A 63 20.39 -8.13 -18.54
N GLY A 64 21.20 -7.64 -17.57
CA GLY A 64 22.64 -7.91 -17.52
C GLY A 64 23.50 -7.08 -18.47
N ILE A 65 22.93 -6.11 -19.17
CA ILE A 65 23.63 -5.22 -20.09
C ILE A 65 24.40 -4.08 -19.37
N GLY A 66 24.32 -4.00 -18.06
CA GLY A 66 25.06 -3.00 -17.27
C GLY A 66 24.32 -1.68 -17.05
N LYS A 67 22.96 -1.63 -17.11
CA LYS A 67 22.18 -0.41 -16.86
C LYS A 67 22.44 0.19 -15.48
N THR A 68 22.31 -0.62 -14.43
CA THR A 68 22.56 -0.21 -13.05
C THR A 68 23.98 0.35 -12.85
N ALA A 69 24.99 -0.32 -13.41
CA ALA A 69 26.37 0.15 -13.35
C ALA A 69 26.55 1.50 -14.07
N LEU A 70 25.88 1.68 -15.22
CA LEU A 70 25.88 2.95 -15.95
C LEU A 70 25.24 4.06 -15.11
N LEU A 71 24.10 3.82 -14.46
CA LEU A 71 23.45 4.79 -13.58
C LEU A 71 24.35 5.20 -12.42
N GLN A 72 25.00 4.24 -11.75
CA GLN A 72 25.96 4.48 -10.67
C GLN A 72 27.15 5.33 -11.14
N LYS A 73 27.70 5.03 -12.34
CA LYS A 73 28.80 5.80 -12.92
C LYS A 73 28.39 7.22 -13.27
N VAL A 74 27.21 7.40 -13.87
CA VAL A 74 26.63 8.73 -14.14
C VAL A 74 26.45 9.53 -12.86
N ALA A 75 25.95 8.91 -11.79
CA ALA A 75 25.81 9.56 -10.49
C ALA A 75 27.17 10.01 -9.93
N ALA A 76 28.17 9.13 -9.96
CA ALA A 76 29.50 9.45 -9.48
C ALA A 76 30.15 10.61 -10.26
N GLU A 77 29.99 10.65 -11.59
CA GLU A 77 30.51 11.75 -12.41
C GLU A 77 29.72 13.03 -12.22
N PHE A 78 28.41 12.94 -12.06
CA PHE A 78 27.57 14.10 -11.74
C PHE A 78 27.99 14.77 -10.43
N THR A 79 28.26 13.96 -9.39
CA THR A 79 28.74 14.49 -8.09
C THR A 79 30.18 14.95 -8.11
N GLY A 80 31.05 14.26 -8.87
CA GLY A 80 32.49 14.56 -8.98
C GLY A 80 32.83 15.79 -9.84
N ASP A 81 31.87 16.30 -10.65
CA ASP A 81 32.04 17.54 -11.40
C ASP A 81 31.81 18.73 -10.46
N GLU A 82 32.88 19.14 -9.73
CA GLU A 82 32.83 20.24 -8.76
C GLU A 82 32.65 21.57 -9.47
N GLN A 83 31.45 22.12 -9.44
CA GLN A 83 31.15 23.49 -9.85
C GLN A 83 31.09 24.39 -8.60
N ALA A 84 31.87 25.46 -8.59
CA ALA A 84 31.86 26.41 -7.49
C ALA A 84 30.45 26.96 -7.22
N ASN A 85 30.02 26.89 -5.99
CA ASN A 85 28.71 27.35 -5.51
C ASN A 85 27.47 26.61 -6.04
N VAL A 86 27.61 25.37 -6.53
CA VAL A 86 26.48 24.50 -6.92
C VAL A 86 26.40 23.30 -6.00
N GLN A 87 25.26 23.15 -5.30
CA GLN A 87 25.00 21.96 -4.48
C GLN A 87 24.34 20.88 -5.35
N LYS A 88 25.01 19.72 -5.48
CA LYS A 88 24.53 18.58 -6.27
C LYS A 88 24.01 17.48 -5.37
N ILE A 89 22.80 16.98 -5.67
CA ILE A 89 22.12 15.92 -4.93
C ILE A 89 21.78 14.79 -5.89
N VAL A 90 22.02 13.55 -5.43
CA VAL A 90 21.56 12.35 -6.11
C VAL A 90 20.56 11.62 -5.21
N ALA A 91 19.37 11.41 -5.72
CA ALA A 91 18.39 10.49 -5.17
C ALA A 91 18.37 9.21 -6.00
N SER A 92 18.12 8.05 -5.38
CA SER A 92 18.05 6.77 -6.09
C SER A 92 16.91 5.93 -5.55
N VAL A 93 16.11 5.36 -6.46
CA VAL A 93 15.04 4.41 -6.15
C VAL A 93 15.22 3.20 -7.05
N ASP A 94 15.40 2.02 -6.46
CA ASP A 94 15.48 0.76 -7.19
C ASP A 94 14.20 -0.05 -6.99
N PHE A 95 13.41 -0.22 -8.04
CA PHE A 95 12.18 -1.01 -8.03
C PHE A 95 12.45 -2.53 -8.11
N GLY A 96 13.70 -2.96 -8.09
CA GLY A 96 14.08 -4.33 -7.80
C GLY A 96 13.79 -4.73 -6.35
N ASP A 97 13.79 -3.76 -5.45
CA ASP A 97 13.37 -3.92 -4.06
C ASP A 97 11.84 -3.73 -3.94
N TYR A 98 11.13 -4.80 -3.67
CA TYR A 98 9.66 -4.78 -3.55
C TYR A 98 9.13 -3.92 -2.39
N SER A 99 9.94 -3.60 -1.39
CA SER A 99 9.55 -2.64 -0.34
C SER A 99 9.30 -1.23 -0.89
N ARG A 100 9.81 -0.95 -2.09
CA ARG A 100 9.67 0.32 -2.83
C ARG A 100 8.51 0.33 -3.82
N HIS A 101 7.70 -0.73 -3.87
CA HIS A 101 6.47 -0.76 -4.64
C HIS A 101 5.31 -0.02 -3.92
N ASN A 102 5.65 0.84 -2.96
CA ASN A 102 4.77 1.77 -2.30
C ASN A 102 5.20 3.20 -2.64
N PHE A 103 4.31 3.99 -3.22
CA PHE A 103 4.64 5.34 -3.68
C PHE A 103 4.95 6.31 -2.54
N GLU A 104 4.40 6.11 -1.34
CA GLU A 104 4.76 6.86 -0.12
C GLU A 104 6.25 6.69 0.22
N VAL A 105 6.75 5.46 0.08
CA VAL A 105 8.17 5.14 0.29
C VAL A 105 9.04 5.84 -0.75
N VAL A 106 8.62 5.83 -2.02
CA VAL A 106 9.33 6.53 -3.12
C VAL A 106 9.43 8.03 -2.83
N LEU A 107 8.31 8.66 -2.46
CA LEU A 107 8.28 10.09 -2.13
C LEU A 107 9.17 10.43 -0.93
N MET A 108 9.08 9.64 0.14
CA MET A 108 9.87 9.87 1.35
C MET A 108 11.37 9.64 1.11
N GLN A 109 11.74 8.68 0.27
CA GLN A 109 13.14 8.43 -0.08
C GLN A 109 13.74 9.60 -0.88
N ILE A 110 12.99 10.12 -1.85
CA ILE A 110 13.42 11.32 -2.59
C ILE A 110 13.48 12.53 -1.65
N ARG A 111 12.45 12.76 -0.83
CA ARG A 111 12.42 13.85 0.17
C ARG A 111 13.59 13.78 1.15
N ALA A 112 13.95 12.57 1.62
CA ALA A 112 15.08 12.36 2.51
C ALA A 112 16.42 12.72 1.84
N SER A 113 16.59 12.38 0.56
CA SER A 113 17.78 12.77 -0.21
C SER A 113 17.93 14.29 -0.34
N LEU A 114 16.82 15.02 -0.34
CA LEU A 114 16.78 16.48 -0.42
C LEU A 114 16.91 17.18 0.94
N ALA A 115 16.89 16.45 2.05
CA ALA A 115 16.83 17.02 3.40
C ALA A 115 17.97 18.03 3.70
N GLY A 116 19.19 17.76 3.21
CA GLY A 116 20.35 18.64 3.38
C GLY A 116 20.29 19.97 2.60
N LEU A 117 19.30 20.17 1.75
CA LEU A 117 19.13 21.40 0.96
C LEU A 117 18.42 22.51 1.72
N SER A 118 17.53 22.20 2.64
CA SER A 118 16.77 23.19 3.41
C SER A 118 16.28 22.57 4.71
N ASP A 119 16.22 23.38 5.76
CA ASP A 119 15.65 22.98 7.03
C ASP A 119 14.12 22.89 7.00
N THR A 120 13.48 23.47 5.98
CA THR A 120 12.02 23.54 5.86
C THR A 120 11.55 23.21 4.43
N TRP A 121 10.61 22.28 4.34
CA TRP A 121 9.90 21.89 3.12
C TRP A 121 8.39 22.02 3.33
N SER A 122 7.98 23.27 3.62
CA SER A 122 6.68 23.55 4.24
C SER A 122 5.50 23.13 3.39
N ALA A 123 5.54 23.29 2.06
CA ALA A 123 4.42 22.93 1.22
C ALA A 123 4.24 21.40 1.15
N PHE A 124 5.36 20.69 0.95
CA PHE A 124 5.33 19.24 0.86
C PHE A 124 5.05 18.57 2.20
N ASP A 125 5.82 18.90 3.25
CA ASP A 125 5.74 18.21 4.54
C ASP A 125 4.37 18.40 5.21
N ILE A 126 3.76 19.59 5.12
CA ILE A 126 2.42 19.85 5.65
C ILE A 126 1.37 19.06 4.87
N ALA A 127 1.41 19.09 3.54
CA ALA A 127 0.45 18.38 2.72
C ALA A 127 0.61 16.86 2.83
N PHE A 128 1.86 16.35 2.94
CA PHE A 128 2.10 14.94 3.17
C PHE A 128 1.63 14.51 4.56
N ALA A 129 1.86 15.30 5.60
CA ALA A 129 1.34 15.03 6.95
C ALA A 129 -0.19 15.03 6.96
N HIS A 130 -0.83 15.95 6.23
CA HIS A 130 -2.27 15.99 6.07
C HIS A 130 -2.80 14.75 5.34
N TYR A 131 -2.17 14.39 4.19
CA TYR A 131 -2.45 13.14 3.47
C TYR A 131 -2.29 11.92 4.37
N TRP A 132 -1.15 11.83 5.08
CA TRP A 132 -0.81 10.71 5.95
C TRP A 132 -1.85 10.50 7.05
N SER A 133 -2.27 11.57 7.71
CA SER A 133 -3.27 11.52 8.78
C SER A 133 -4.62 10.99 8.32
N ARG A 134 -4.95 11.14 7.03
CA ARG A 134 -6.18 10.64 6.41
C ARG A 134 -6.05 9.21 5.92
N LYS A 135 -4.92 8.87 5.30
CA LYS A 135 -4.67 7.55 4.75
C LYS A 135 -4.33 6.52 5.83
N HIS A 136 -3.58 6.95 6.85
CA HIS A 136 -3.10 6.12 7.95
C HIS A 136 -3.53 6.72 9.31
N PRO A 137 -4.82 6.77 9.59
CA PRO A 137 -5.33 7.37 10.81
C PRO A 137 -4.76 6.62 12.02
N GLY A 138 -4.21 7.38 12.99
CA GLY A 138 -3.61 6.86 14.21
C GLY A 138 -2.14 6.46 14.14
N VAL A 139 -1.54 6.55 12.97
CA VAL A 139 -0.10 6.32 12.82
C VAL A 139 0.61 7.67 12.66
N PRO A 140 1.39 8.14 13.66
CA PRO A 140 2.14 9.38 13.52
C PRO A 140 3.13 9.29 12.36
N LEU A 141 3.14 10.31 11.48
CA LEU A 141 4.08 10.37 10.36
C LEU A 141 5.54 10.28 10.83
N VAL A 142 5.86 10.95 11.92
CA VAL A 142 7.20 10.92 12.54
C VAL A 142 7.60 9.49 12.94
N ARG A 143 6.66 8.70 13.48
CA ARG A 143 6.90 7.29 13.79
C ARG A 143 7.14 6.45 12.54
N PHE A 144 6.39 6.70 11.46
CA PHE A 144 6.64 6.04 10.18
C PHE A 144 8.04 6.34 9.66
N ILE A 145 8.49 7.60 9.70
CA ILE A 145 9.82 8.02 9.26
C ILE A 145 10.91 7.42 10.14
N SER A 146 10.76 7.48 11.48
CA SER A 146 11.76 6.96 12.43
C SER A 146 11.95 5.44 12.33
N GLN A 147 10.92 4.71 11.88
CA GLN A 147 10.95 3.26 11.66
C GLN A 147 11.24 2.88 10.20
N ALA A 148 11.60 3.85 9.35
CA ALA A 148 11.80 3.63 7.91
C ALA A 148 13.12 2.93 7.61
N ASN A 149 13.12 1.60 7.51
CA ASN A 149 14.32 0.79 7.20
C ASN A 149 14.87 1.02 5.78
N PHE A 150 14.08 1.61 4.87
CA PHE A 150 14.53 2.00 3.53
C PHE A 150 15.40 3.27 3.52
N LEU A 151 15.53 3.97 4.67
CA LEU A 151 16.42 5.12 4.87
C LEU A 151 17.61 4.74 5.75
N GLY A 152 18.76 5.36 5.52
CA GLY A 152 19.88 5.31 6.43
C GLY A 152 19.55 5.98 7.78
N GLU A 153 20.27 5.63 8.84
CA GLU A 153 20.01 6.11 10.19
C GLU A 153 20.05 7.65 10.28
N GLU A 154 21.08 8.26 9.70
CA GLU A 154 21.23 9.72 9.64
C GLU A 154 20.08 10.39 8.88
N GLN A 155 19.71 9.84 7.72
CA GLN A 155 18.59 10.35 6.91
C GLN A 155 17.25 10.28 7.67
N ARG A 156 17.02 9.20 8.41
CA ARG A 156 15.80 9.05 9.23
C ARG A 156 15.70 10.12 10.29
N THR A 157 16.80 10.35 11.02
CA THR A 157 16.85 11.34 12.10
C THR A 157 16.60 12.75 11.55
N VAL A 158 17.35 13.16 10.54
CA VAL A 158 17.23 14.49 9.93
C VAL A 158 15.82 14.71 9.35
N LEU A 159 15.29 13.76 8.62
CA LEU A 159 13.95 13.87 8.02
C LEU A 159 12.86 13.91 9.10
N SER A 160 12.96 13.07 10.12
CA SER A 160 12.02 13.03 11.24
C SER A 160 11.96 14.38 11.96
N ASP A 161 13.13 14.96 12.27
CA ASP A 161 13.22 16.25 12.97
C ASP A 161 12.67 17.40 12.11
N GLN A 162 12.98 17.43 10.82
CA GLN A 162 12.48 18.46 9.89
C GLN A 162 10.96 18.42 9.76
N VAL A 163 10.39 17.21 9.56
CA VAL A 163 8.94 17.04 9.43
C VAL A 163 8.25 17.39 10.75
N ALA A 164 8.80 16.95 11.88
CA ALA A 164 8.27 17.30 13.21
C ALA A 164 8.26 18.82 13.42
N ALA A 165 9.37 19.49 13.17
CA ALA A 165 9.49 20.95 13.32
C ALA A 165 8.52 21.72 12.39
N THR A 166 8.33 21.23 11.16
CA THR A 166 7.40 21.85 10.20
C THR A 166 5.95 21.72 10.66
N VAL A 167 5.55 20.53 11.12
CA VAL A 167 4.19 20.26 11.62
C VAL A 167 3.93 21.00 12.92
N ASP A 168 4.88 20.99 13.88
CA ASP A 168 4.77 21.74 15.16
C ASP A 168 4.67 23.24 14.95
N GLY A 169 5.39 23.79 13.97
CA GLY A 169 5.31 25.20 13.59
C GLY A 169 3.90 25.63 13.11
N VAL A 170 3.15 24.72 12.50
CA VAL A 170 1.75 24.94 12.10
C VAL A 170 0.80 24.79 13.28
N LEU A 171 1.07 23.85 14.19
CA LEU A 171 0.24 23.58 15.37
C LEU A 171 0.44 24.57 16.52
N GLY A 172 1.38 25.52 16.41
CA GLY A 172 1.61 26.56 17.40
C GLY A 172 2.53 26.16 18.56
N GLY A 173 3.44 25.23 18.35
CA GLY A 173 4.54 24.90 19.29
C GLY A 173 4.10 24.19 20.57
N THR A 174 3.00 23.46 20.55
CA THR A 174 2.43 22.84 21.77
C THR A 174 3.07 21.51 22.17
N GLY A 175 4.13 21.06 21.49
CA GLY A 175 4.79 19.77 21.76
C GLY A 175 3.90 18.55 21.62
N LEU A 176 2.77 18.67 20.90
CA LEU A 176 1.70 17.68 20.78
C LEU A 176 1.98 16.57 19.76
N VAL A 177 3.17 16.51 19.17
CA VAL A 177 3.58 15.44 18.22
C VAL A 177 3.42 14.04 18.83
N SER A 178 3.39 13.94 20.16
CA SER A 178 3.19 12.66 20.87
C SER A 178 1.72 12.25 21.07
N SER A 179 0.75 13.14 20.85
CA SER A 179 -0.68 12.84 21.04
C SER A 179 -1.38 12.59 19.70
N VAL A 180 -1.37 11.34 19.25
CA VAL A 180 -1.87 10.85 17.96
C VAL A 180 -3.30 11.32 17.63
N TYR A 181 -4.17 11.41 18.63
CA TYR A 181 -5.60 11.70 18.44
C TYR A 181 -5.93 13.18 18.29
N LYS A 182 -5.05 14.06 18.80
CA LYS A 182 -5.25 15.52 18.70
C LYS A 182 -4.68 16.10 17.40
N LEU A 183 -3.83 15.33 16.68
CA LEU A 183 -3.12 15.84 15.52
C LEU A 183 -4.04 16.01 14.29
N THR A 184 -4.96 15.11 14.08
CA THR A 184 -5.82 15.09 12.87
C THR A 184 -6.84 16.23 12.86
N GLY A 185 -7.56 16.43 13.95
CA GLY A 185 -8.52 17.55 14.08
C GLY A 185 -7.83 18.91 14.15
N LEU A 186 -6.76 19.02 14.97
CA LEU A 186 -5.98 20.25 15.09
C LEU A 186 -5.28 20.65 13.79
N LEU A 187 -4.78 19.70 12.99
CA LEU A 187 -4.20 20.00 11.67
C LEU A 187 -5.24 20.64 10.75
N ARG A 188 -6.46 20.12 10.70
CA ARG A 188 -7.51 20.65 9.81
C ARG A 188 -7.97 22.05 10.25
N THR A 189 -8.24 22.27 11.52
CA THR A 189 -8.66 23.58 12.04
C THR A 189 -7.53 24.60 11.94
N ARG A 190 -6.29 24.21 12.28
CA ARG A 190 -5.12 25.08 12.20
C ARG A 190 -4.64 25.32 10.77
N ILE A 191 -4.88 24.37 9.84
CA ILE A 191 -4.68 24.57 8.39
C ILE A 191 -5.48 25.78 7.89
N GLN A 192 -6.66 26.04 8.44
CA GLN A 192 -7.45 27.22 8.05
C GLN A 192 -6.99 28.52 8.73
N GLU A 193 -6.42 28.47 9.92
CA GLU A 193 -6.07 29.63 10.73
C GLU A 193 -4.58 30.05 10.66
N SER A 194 -3.67 29.11 10.36
CA SER A 194 -2.23 29.35 10.37
C SER A 194 -1.79 30.37 9.31
N ARG A 195 -0.98 31.35 9.73
CA ARG A 195 -0.36 32.35 8.83
C ARG A 195 0.52 31.69 7.77
N THR A 196 1.21 30.60 8.10
CA THR A 196 2.05 29.83 7.17
C THR A 196 1.20 29.23 6.07
N ILE A 197 0.06 28.65 6.41
CA ILE A 197 -0.85 28.04 5.45
C ILE A 197 -1.54 29.06 4.56
N LYS A 198 -1.96 30.20 5.12
CA LYS A 198 -2.48 31.32 4.31
C LYS A 198 -1.45 31.78 3.27
N LYS A 199 -0.20 31.96 3.67
CA LYS A 199 0.89 32.30 2.74
C LYS A 199 1.14 31.21 1.69
N LEU A 200 1.04 29.91 2.06
CA LEU A 200 1.19 28.83 1.10
C LEU A 200 0.03 28.80 0.09
N ARG A 201 -1.21 29.04 0.53
CA ARG A 201 -2.37 29.14 -0.38
C ARG A 201 -2.25 30.33 -1.35
N GLU A 202 -1.67 31.45 -0.91
CA GLU A 202 -1.46 32.63 -1.75
C GLU A 202 -0.31 32.45 -2.75
N ASN A 203 0.79 31.81 -2.33
CA ASN A 203 2.02 31.75 -3.13
C ASN A 203 2.24 30.39 -3.84
N CYS A 204 1.50 29.35 -3.47
CA CYS A 204 1.56 28.02 -4.05
C CYS A 204 0.15 27.58 -4.49
N PRO A 205 -0.30 27.92 -5.69
CA PRO A 205 -1.66 27.60 -6.17
C PRO A 205 -2.05 26.13 -6.04
N PRO A 206 -1.16 25.13 -6.30
CA PRO A 206 -1.49 23.72 -6.12
C PRO A 206 -1.77 23.33 -4.66
N PHE A 207 -1.18 24.03 -3.68
CA PHE A 207 -1.27 23.66 -2.26
C PHE A 207 -2.72 23.68 -1.78
N GLY A 208 -3.48 24.73 -2.06
CA GLY A 208 -4.88 24.81 -1.66
C GLY A 208 -5.72 23.68 -2.24
N VAL A 209 -5.58 23.45 -3.55
CA VAL A 209 -6.33 22.38 -4.26
C VAL A 209 -6.02 20.99 -3.71
N ILE A 210 -4.74 20.71 -3.45
CA ILE A 210 -4.29 19.40 -2.95
C ILE A 210 -4.77 19.17 -1.51
N VAL A 211 -4.68 20.17 -0.65
CA VAL A 211 -5.08 20.05 0.77
C VAL A 211 -6.60 20.03 0.93
N ASP A 212 -7.34 20.66 0.03
CA ASP A 212 -8.81 20.66 0.05
C ASP A 212 -9.42 19.40 -0.62
N GLU A 213 -8.64 18.61 -1.39
CA GLU A 213 -9.12 17.32 -1.93
C GLU A 213 -9.35 16.32 -0.80
N THR A 214 -10.51 15.67 -0.81
CA THR A 214 -10.94 14.77 0.26
C THR A 214 -10.46 13.33 0.08
N ASP A 215 -10.20 12.92 -1.16
CA ASP A 215 -9.76 11.56 -1.49
C ASP A 215 -8.22 11.45 -1.38
N PRO A 216 -7.68 10.75 -0.34
CA PRO A 216 -6.24 10.62 -0.18
C PRO A 216 -5.56 9.89 -1.34
N ASP A 217 -6.28 9.00 -2.05
CA ASP A 217 -5.74 8.27 -3.19
C ASP A 217 -5.54 9.17 -4.42
N LYS A 218 -6.27 10.29 -4.49
CA LYS A 218 -5.99 11.34 -5.48
C LYS A 218 -4.85 12.23 -5.03
N VAL A 219 -4.84 12.64 -3.75
CA VAL A 219 -3.85 13.56 -3.17
C VAL A 219 -2.42 13.08 -3.40
N ILE A 220 -2.13 11.82 -3.12
CA ILE A 220 -0.75 11.28 -3.17
C ILE A 220 -0.09 11.49 -4.53
N GLY A 221 -0.85 11.37 -5.62
CA GLY A 221 -0.31 11.54 -6.97
C GLY A 221 0.07 12.98 -7.34
N TYR A 222 -0.35 13.99 -6.56
CA TYR A 222 -0.08 15.40 -6.81
C TYR A 222 0.90 16.03 -5.80
N LEU A 223 1.26 15.33 -4.71
CA LEU A 223 2.26 15.77 -3.75
C LEU A 223 3.62 16.12 -4.40
N PRO A 224 4.08 15.44 -5.47
CA PRO A 224 5.30 15.84 -6.17
C PRO A 224 5.31 17.30 -6.63
N ALA A 225 4.17 17.89 -6.96
CA ALA A 225 4.06 19.29 -7.32
C ALA A 225 4.50 20.23 -6.18
N LEU A 226 4.18 19.88 -4.96
CA LEU A 226 4.56 20.64 -3.77
C LEU A 226 6.06 20.46 -3.44
N LEU A 227 6.59 19.26 -3.68
CA LEU A 227 8.03 19.00 -3.56
C LEU A 227 8.82 19.88 -4.54
N ASN A 228 8.34 20.01 -5.79
CA ASN A 228 8.96 20.89 -6.79
C ASN A 228 8.83 22.36 -6.40
N TYR A 229 7.70 22.78 -5.83
CA TYR A 229 7.55 24.17 -5.34
C TYR A 229 8.57 24.49 -4.26
N ASP A 230 8.71 23.63 -3.25
CA ASP A 230 9.70 23.85 -2.18
C ASP A 230 11.14 23.82 -2.72
N LEU A 231 11.45 22.93 -3.69
CA LEU A 231 12.74 22.90 -4.39
C LEU A 231 12.98 24.22 -5.14
N GLY A 232 11.95 24.76 -5.80
CA GLY A 232 12.00 26.06 -6.47
C GLY A 232 12.37 27.20 -5.49
N ARG A 233 11.79 27.18 -4.29
CA ARG A 233 12.12 28.13 -3.24
C ARG A 233 13.59 28.05 -2.74
N VAL A 234 14.11 26.81 -2.72
CA VAL A 234 15.55 26.62 -2.44
C VAL A 234 16.40 27.17 -3.58
N ALA A 235 15.99 26.91 -4.82
CA ALA A 235 16.72 27.36 -6.02
C ALA A 235 16.74 28.88 -6.19
N GLU A 236 15.77 29.63 -5.65
CA GLU A 236 15.78 31.09 -5.59
C GLU A 236 16.94 31.67 -4.72
N ARG A 237 17.43 30.87 -3.77
CA ARG A 237 18.44 31.32 -2.79
C ARG A 237 19.84 30.81 -3.09
N ARG A 238 19.95 29.64 -3.73
CA ARG A 238 21.23 28.98 -4.02
C ARG A 238 21.12 28.10 -5.26
N ARG A 239 22.23 27.88 -5.94
CA ARG A 239 22.25 26.99 -7.11
C ARG A 239 22.21 25.54 -6.64
N VAL A 240 21.16 24.82 -7.03
CA VAL A 240 20.96 23.41 -6.69
C VAL A 240 20.72 22.63 -7.97
N GLN A 241 21.35 21.47 -8.06
CA GLN A 241 21.12 20.52 -9.14
C GLN A 241 20.74 19.16 -8.54
N VAL A 242 19.61 18.62 -8.96
CA VAL A 242 19.09 17.36 -8.44
C VAL A 242 18.98 16.33 -9.56
N LEU A 243 19.59 15.18 -9.34
CA LEU A 243 19.50 13.99 -10.17
C LEU A 243 18.74 12.90 -9.41
N CYS A 244 17.72 12.32 -10.03
CA CYS A 244 17.03 11.16 -9.50
C CYS A 244 17.20 9.96 -10.44
N LEU A 245 17.67 8.87 -9.89
CA LEU A 245 17.85 7.59 -10.58
C LEU A 245 16.70 6.66 -10.24
N LEU A 246 15.98 6.19 -11.25
CA LEU A 246 14.91 5.22 -11.13
C LEU A 246 15.36 3.92 -11.82
N ASP A 247 15.78 2.93 -11.05
CA ASP A 247 16.28 1.67 -11.62
C ASP A 247 15.21 0.58 -11.60
N THR A 248 15.34 -0.40 -12.49
CA THR A 248 14.50 -1.60 -12.58
C THR A 248 13.01 -1.25 -12.79
N LEU A 249 12.71 -0.19 -13.56
CA LEU A 249 11.34 0.30 -13.75
C LEU A 249 10.43 -0.73 -14.44
N GLU A 250 10.95 -1.72 -15.14
CA GLU A 250 10.17 -2.82 -15.72
C GLU A 250 9.31 -3.56 -14.71
N ASN A 251 9.67 -3.55 -13.43
CA ASN A 251 8.88 -4.18 -12.38
C ASN A 251 7.56 -3.45 -12.10
N VAL A 252 7.47 -2.19 -12.45
CA VAL A 252 6.24 -1.38 -12.32
C VAL A 252 5.60 -1.04 -13.67
N GLN A 253 6.32 -1.20 -14.79
CA GLN A 253 5.77 -1.08 -16.13
C GLN A 253 4.97 -2.33 -16.49
N ARG A 254 3.66 -2.21 -16.68
CA ARG A 254 2.83 -3.36 -17.04
C ARG A 254 1.86 -3.04 -18.16
N ALA A 255 1.70 -4.01 -19.06
CA ALA A 255 0.63 -3.97 -20.03
C ALA A 255 -0.72 -3.99 -19.28
N GLY A 256 -1.54 -2.95 -19.46
CA GLY A 256 -2.83 -2.84 -18.79
C GLY A 256 -2.83 -2.06 -17.47
N ALA A 257 -1.71 -1.45 -17.06
CA ALA A 257 -1.71 -0.52 -15.93
C ALA A 257 -2.71 0.62 -16.16
N GLU A 258 -3.50 0.94 -15.12
CA GLU A 258 -4.55 1.96 -15.17
C GLU A 258 -4.11 3.22 -14.41
N ARG A 259 -4.92 4.29 -14.53
CA ARG A 259 -4.71 5.52 -13.76
C ARG A 259 -4.71 5.22 -12.27
N GLY A 260 -3.73 5.76 -11.57
CA GLY A 260 -3.50 5.51 -10.14
C GLY A 260 -2.60 4.29 -9.86
N SER A 261 -2.19 3.51 -10.87
CA SER A 261 -1.16 2.48 -10.72
C SER A 261 0.19 3.08 -10.33
N LEU A 262 1.10 2.25 -9.83
CA LEU A 262 2.45 2.71 -9.46
C LEU A 262 3.19 3.33 -10.66
N GLU A 263 3.01 2.80 -11.87
CA GLU A 263 3.57 3.40 -13.09
C GLU A 263 3.00 4.81 -13.34
N ASP A 264 1.69 5.00 -13.19
CA ASP A 264 1.05 6.32 -13.35
C ASP A 264 1.56 7.30 -12.28
N LEU A 265 1.71 6.85 -11.03
CA LEU A 265 2.22 7.68 -9.94
C LEU A 265 3.70 8.08 -10.17
N VAL A 266 4.53 7.18 -10.69
CA VAL A 266 5.91 7.50 -11.09
C VAL A 266 5.94 8.45 -12.30
N CYS A 267 5.07 8.25 -13.28
CA CYS A 267 4.92 9.19 -14.41
C CYS A 267 4.52 10.60 -13.92
N ARG A 268 3.58 10.70 -12.97
CA ARG A 268 3.19 11.96 -12.32
C ARG A 268 4.35 12.59 -11.56
N LEU A 269 5.12 11.79 -10.81
CA LEU A 269 6.30 12.26 -10.09
C LEU A 269 7.26 12.97 -11.04
N VAL A 270 7.65 12.32 -12.15
CA VAL A 270 8.59 12.88 -13.12
C VAL A 270 8.02 14.13 -13.79
N TYR A 271 6.75 14.10 -14.17
CA TYR A 271 6.08 15.23 -14.85
C TYR A 271 5.92 16.45 -13.95
N LEU A 272 5.56 16.24 -12.68
CA LEU A 272 5.27 17.31 -11.73
C LEU A 272 6.51 17.88 -11.02
N THR A 273 7.68 17.32 -11.28
CA THR A 273 8.96 17.79 -10.71
C THR A 273 9.97 18.16 -11.81
N PRO A 274 9.68 19.15 -12.66
CA PRO A 274 10.55 19.53 -13.77
C PRO A 274 11.92 20.06 -13.32
N GLY A 275 12.06 20.46 -12.07
CA GLY A 275 13.33 20.89 -11.46
C GLY A 275 14.28 19.74 -11.09
N ILE A 276 13.88 18.48 -11.30
CA ILE A 276 14.68 17.28 -11.05
C ILE A 276 14.97 16.60 -12.38
N ALA A 277 16.26 16.27 -12.65
CA ALA A 277 16.65 15.46 -13.79
C ALA A 277 16.46 13.97 -13.41
N TYR A 278 15.77 13.22 -14.26
CA TYR A 278 15.55 11.78 -14.06
C TYR A 278 16.33 10.94 -15.06
N VAL A 279 17.00 9.91 -14.58
CA VAL A 279 17.52 8.83 -15.41
C VAL A 279 16.80 7.54 -15.01
N VAL A 280 16.07 6.97 -15.96
CA VAL A 280 15.21 5.82 -15.76
C VAL A 280 15.80 4.61 -16.46
N ALA A 281 16.12 3.55 -15.74
CA ALA A 281 16.56 2.31 -16.34
C ALA A 281 15.44 1.26 -16.38
N SER A 282 15.26 0.64 -17.55
CA SER A 282 14.28 -0.42 -17.76
C SER A 282 14.77 -1.44 -18.79
N ARG A 283 14.15 -2.62 -18.85
CA ARG A 283 14.42 -3.61 -19.91
C ARG A 283 13.80 -3.20 -21.23
N THR A 284 12.64 -2.59 -21.19
CA THR A 284 11.88 -2.12 -22.34
C THR A 284 11.95 -0.61 -22.45
N ALA A 285 11.72 -0.12 -23.66
CA ALA A 285 11.59 1.32 -23.89
C ALA A 285 10.46 1.91 -23.06
N LEU A 286 10.62 3.16 -22.64
CA LEU A 286 9.60 3.89 -21.90
C LEU A 286 8.52 4.38 -22.87
N THR A 287 7.29 3.96 -22.65
CA THR A 287 6.16 4.17 -23.58
C THR A 287 5.19 5.27 -23.14
N TRP A 288 5.58 6.13 -22.21
CA TRP A 288 4.69 7.21 -21.70
C TRP A 288 4.21 8.18 -22.78
N HIS A 289 4.90 8.24 -23.91
CA HIS A 289 4.61 9.11 -25.06
C HIS A 289 3.56 8.54 -26.02
N ASP A 290 3.24 7.25 -25.95
CA ASP A 290 2.34 6.63 -26.93
C ASP A 290 0.85 6.90 -26.64
N ASP A 291 0.00 6.72 -27.67
CA ASP A 291 -1.44 6.99 -27.58
C ASP A 291 -2.15 6.09 -26.57
N ARG A 292 -1.65 4.85 -26.37
CA ARG A 292 -2.21 3.94 -25.35
C ARG A 292 -1.92 4.45 -23.94
N SER A 293 -0.75 5.02 -23.74
CA SER A 293 -0.38 5.65 -22.48
C SER A 293 -1.16 6.93 -22.20
N ALA A 294 -1.58 7.67 -23.23
CA ALA A 294 -2.45 8.83 -23.06
C ALA A 294 -3.80 8.48 -22.39
N VAL A 295 -4.29 7.24 -22.57
CA VAL A 295 -5.52 6.76 -21.93
C VAL A 295 -5.24 6.21 -20.53
N ARG A 296 -4.13 5.46 -20.37
CA ARG A 296 -3.76 4.74 -19.13
C ARG A 296 -3.15 5.63 -18.06
N LEU A 297 -2.35 6.61 -18.46
CA LEU A 297 -1.59 7.46 -17.55
C LEU A 297 -2.19 8.87 -17.51
N THR A 298 -2.18 9.47 -16.35
CA THR A 298 -2.69 10.85 -16.18
C THR A 298 -1.94 11.86 -17.02
N TYR A 299 -0.62 11.68 -17.14
CA TYR A 299 0.25 12.53 -17.94
C TYR A 299 0.87 11.76 -19.13
N GLY A 300 0.18 10.78 -19.71
CA GLY A 300 0.60 10.10 -20.94
C GLY A 300 0.36 10.93 -22.18
N GLY A 301 1.06 10.57 -23.28
CA GLY A 301 0.88 11.12 -24.62
C GLY A 301 2.07 11.88 -25.20
N ALA A 302 2.15 11.94 -26.53
CA ALA A 302 3.29 12.50 -27.28
C ALA A 302 3.55 13.98 -26.99
N ASP A 303 2.48 14.78 -26.83
CA ASP A 303 2.60 16.22 -26.55
C ASP A 303 3.27 16.51 -25.19
N ARG A 304 3.13 15.57 -24.23
CA ARG A 304 3.74 15.71 -22.90
C ARG A 304 5.17 15.20 -22.85
N TRP A 305 5.53 14.21 -23.67
CA TRP A 305 6.83 13.55 -23.69
C TRP A 305 7.48 13.57 -25.06
N PRO A 306 7.82 14.76 -25.64
CA PRO A 306 8.31 14.88 -27.02
C PRO A 306 9.67 14.22 -27.25
N ASP A 307 10.46 14.01 -26.17
CA ASP A 307 11.81 13.45 -26.25
C ASP A 307 11.84 11.92 -26.07
N LEU A 308 10.72 11.28 -25.68
CA LEU A 308 10.66 9.83 -25.43
C LEU A 308 10.37 8.94 -26.65
N PRO A 309 9.85 9.41 -27.81
CA PRO A 309 9.72 8.53 -28.97
C PRO A 309 11.05 7.90 -29.38
N PRO A 310 11.06 6.69 -29.97
CA PRO A 310 12.28 6.05 -30.44
C PRO A 310 13.10 6.95 -31.38
N GLY A 311 14.41 7.00 -31.16
CA GLY A 311 15.30 7.88 -31.93
C GLY A 311 15.38 9.33 -31.43
N ARG A 312 14.59 9.70 -30.41
CA ARG A 312 14.69 11.01 -29.76
C ARG A 312 15.69 10.98 -28.60
N PRO A 313 16.22 12.15 -28.18
CA PRO A 313 17.30 12.23 -27.18
C PRO A 313 16.95 11.70 -25.79
N GLY A 314 15.66 11.67 -25.43
CA GLY A 314 15.18 11.17 -24.13
C GLY A 314 15.10 9.65 -24.03
N GLN A 315 15.31 8.91 -25.14
CA GLN A 315 15.23 7.45 -25.16
C GLN A 315 16.54 6.86 -25.70
N LEU A 316 17.32 6.28 -24.82
CA LEU A 316 18.59 5.65 -25.16
C LEU A 316 18.45 4.13 -25.06
N ARG A 317 18.82 3.44 -26.12
CA ARG A 317 18.90 1.98 -26.11
C ARG A 317 20.37 1.59 -26.01
N ILE A 318 20.72 0.84 -24.96
CA ILE A 318 22.07 0.31 -24.77
C ILE A 318 22.18 -1.11 -25.31
N GLY A 319 23.22 -1.33 -26.08
CA GLY A 319 23.63 -2.63 -26.65
C GLY A 319 24.67 -3.35 -25.80
N GLY A 320 25.24 -4.44 -26.32
CA GLY A 320 26.44 -5.09 -25.77
C GLY A 320 27.66 -4.16 -25.77
N LEU A 321 28.66 -4.47 -24.98
CA LEU A 321 29.99 -3.87 -25.09
C LEU A 321 30.60 -4.22 -26.46
N ASP A 322 31.33 -3.30 -27.03
CA ASP A 322 32.13 -3.64 -28.21
C ASP A 322 33.31 -4.57 -27.86
N ALA A 323 33.95 -5.13 -28.86
CA ALA A 323 35.03 -6.12 -28.66
C ALA A 323 36.22 -5.54 -27.88
N GLN A 324 36.56 -4.27 -28.11
CA GLN A 324 37.64 -3.60 -27.42
C GLN A 324 37.34 -3.44 -25.94
N SER A 325 36.15 -2.91 -25.60
CA SER A 325 35.70 -2.69 -24.22
C SER A 325 35.51 -4.00 -23.45
N ALA A 326 35.06 -5.04 -24.14
CA ALA A 326 34.95 -6.38 -23.57
C ALA A 326 36.37 -6.96 -23.26
N ASP A 327 37.36 -6.75 -24.15
CA ASP A 327 38.75 -7.17 -23.90
C ASP A 327 39.37 -6.38 -22.73
N GLU A 328 39.16 -5.08 -22.65
CA GLU A 328 39.60 -4.25 -21.54
C GLU A 328 39.01 -4.73 -20.20
N LEU A 329 37.71 -5.06 -20.17
CA LEU A 329 37.05 -5.60 -18.99
C LEU A 329 37.72 -6.93 -18.55
N LEU A 330 37.89 -7.87 -19.45
CA LEU A 330 38.54 -9.16 -19.16
C LEU A 330 39.97 -9.00 -18.72
N SER A 331 40.73 -8.12 -19.38
CA SER A 331 42.17 -7.89 -19.11
C SER A 331 42.35 -7.24 -17.73
N ASN A 332 41.57 -6.23 -17.40
CA ASN A 332 41.68 -5.48 -16.14
C ASN A 332 41.16 -6.27 -14.94
N SER A 333 40.21 -7.19 -15.15
CA SER A 333 39.57 -7.96 -14.08
C SER A 333 40.44 -9.14 -13.59
N LEU A 334 41.36 -9.63 -14.43
CA LEU A 334 42.22 -10.75 -14.14
C LEU A 334 43.67 -10.42 -14.54
N GLU A 335 44.32 -9.61 -13.74
CA GLU A 335 45.69 -9.21 -13.92
C GLU A 335 46.61 -9.98 -12.95
N PHE A 336 47.69 -10.55 -13.46
CA PHE A 336 48.76 -11.17 -12.67
C PHE A 336 50.08 -10.61 -13.10
N ALA A 337 50.82 -10.01 -12.18
CA ALA A 337 52.15 -9.43 -12.45
C ALA A 337 52.18 -8.40 -13.60
N GLY A 338 51.17 -7.56 -13.72
CA GLY A 338 51.08 -6.53 -14.75
C GLY A 338 50.69 -7.07 -16.15
N ARG A 339 50.19 -8.29 -16.23
CA ARG A 339 49.72 -8.90 -17.49
C ARG A 339 48.33 -9.53 -17.29
N PRO A 340 47.45 -9.53 -18.32
CA PRO A 340 46.22 -10.27 -18.26
C PRO A 340 46.47 -11.74 -17.94
N ALA A 341 45.82 -12.25 -16.88
CA ALA A 341 45.95 -13.66 -16.49
C ALA A 341 45.26 -14.59 -17.50
N MET A 342 44.27 -14.09 -18.23
CA MET A 342 43.53 -14.82 -19.27
C MET A 342 44.25 -14.67 -20.61
N PRO A 343 44.64 -15.77 -21.29
CA PRO A 343 45.29 -15.71 -22.61
C PRO A 343 44.42 -15.04 -23.67
N ALA A 344 45.03 -14.41 -24.66
CA ALA A 344 44.31 -13.67 -25.71
C ALA A 344 43.30 -14.55 -26.46
N GLU A 345 43.67 -15.79 -26.82
CA GLU A 345 42.76 -16.73 -27.50
C GLU A 345 41.53 -17.07 -26.67
N VAL A 346 41.66 -17.15 -25.35
CA VAL A 346 40.55 -17.41 -24.43
C VAL A 346 39.65 -16.18 -24.34
N ARG A 347 40.25 -14.98 -24.24
CA ARG A 347 39.51 -13.73 -24.20
C ARG A 347 38.70 -13.50 -25.46
N GLU A 348 39.33 -13.69 -26.66
CA GLU A 348 38.67 -13.58 -27.96
C GLU A 348 37.43 -14.48 -28.04
N ARG A 349 37.54 -15.73 -27.55
CA ARG A 349 36.42 -16.67 -27.56
C ARG A 349 35.32 -16.26 -26.58
N VAL A 350 35.67 -15.80 -25.39
CA VAL A 350 34.73 -15.27 -24.39
C VAL A 350 34.00 -14.05 -24.95
N ILE A 351 34.70 -13.12 -25.60
CA ILE A 351 34.15 -11.93 -26.23
C ILE A 351 33.13 -12.34 -27.30
N HIS A 352 33.50 -13.26 -28.17
CA HIS A 352 32.61 -13.75 -29.23
C HIS A 352 31.33 -14.39 -28.66
N GLY A 353 31.49 -15.30 -27.70
CA GLY A 353 30.36 -16.00 -27.07
C GLY A 353 29.47 -15.07 -26.22
N SER A 354 30.01 -14.01 -25.68
CA SER A 354 29.28 -13.06 -24.85
C SER A 354 28.33 -12.16 -25.63
N ASN A 355 28.51 -11.95 -26.93
CA ASN A 355 27.88 -10.89 -27.72
C ASN A 355 27.91 -9.52 -27.01
N GLY A 356 29.01 -9.27 -26.28
CA GLY A 356 29.21 -8.05 -25.51
C GLY A 356 28.33 -7.93 -24.25
N LEU A 357 27.67 -9.00 -23.78
CA LEU A 357 26.85 -8.98 -22.56
C LEU A 357 27.75 -8.96 -21.31
N PRO A 358 27.81 -7.87 -20.53
CA PRO A 358 28.67 -7.74 -19.35
C PRO A 358 28.50 -8.89 -18.35
N LEU A 359 27.29 -9.31 -18.09
CA LEU A 359 27.01 -10.44 -17.19
C LEU A 359 27.67 -11.73 -17.66
N HIS A 360 27.73 -11.99 -18.99
CA HIS A 360 28.44 -13.14 -19.55
C HIS A 360 29.93 -13.02 -19.28
N LEU A 361 30.50 -11.83 -19.50
CA LEU A 361 31.91 -11.57 -19.24
C LEU A 361 32.27 -11.76 -17.75
N GLU A 362 31.46 -11.21 -16.84
CA GLU A 362 31.65 -11.37 -15.38
C GLU A 362 31.58 -12.84 -14.93
N LEU A 363 30.62 -13.59 -15.44
CA LEU A 363 30.52 -15.03 -15.16
C LEU A 363 31.71 -15.79 -15.75
N SER A 364 32.22 -15.42 -16.92
CA SER A 364 33.40 -15.99 -17.52
C SER A 364 34.68 -15.71 -16.68
N ILE A 365 34.80 -14.50 -16.12
CA ILE A 365 35.82 -14.13 -15.17
C ILE A 365 35.76 -15.01 -13.91
N SER A 366 34.58 -15.18 -13.34
CA SER A 366 34.39 -16.02 -12.15
C SER A 366 34.70 -17.48 -12.42
N TRP A 367 34.26 -18.01 -13.56
CA TRP A 367 34.60 -19.36 -14.03
C TRP A 367 36.12 -19.53 -14.18
N TYR A 368 36.77 -18.60 -14.87
CA TYR A 368 38.24 -18.66 -15.10
C TYR A 368 39.01 -18.61 -13.78
N ARG A 369 38.63 -17.76 -12.82
CA ARG A 369 39.21 -17.71 -11.47
C ARG A 369 39.10 -19.05 -10.73
N ASN A 370 37.95 -19.69 -10.79
CA ASN A 370 37.76 -20.99 -10.16
C ASN A 370 38.67 -22.05 -10.75
N LEU A 371 38.86 -22.08 -12.09
CA LEU A 371 39.77 -23.02 -12.73
C LEU A 371 41.26 -22.77 -12.35
N LEU A 372 41.68 -21.51 -12.29
CA LEU A 372 43.02 -21.17 -11.81
C LEU A 372 43.23 -21.61 -10.36
N ALA A 373 42.26 -21.43 -9.48
CA ALA A 373 42.32 -21.87 -8.08
C ALA A 373 42.42 -23.39 -7.94
N GLN A 374 41.88 -24.14 -8.91
CA GLN A 374 42.00 -25.61 -8.99
C GLN A 374 43.32 -26.07 -9.68
N GLY A 375 44.20 -25.14 -10.07
CA GLY A 375 45.45 -25.44 -10.75
C GLY A 375 45.29 -25.85 -12.23
N ALA A 376 44.11 -25.61 -12.82
CA ALA A 376 43.85 -25.90 -14.22
C ALA A 376 44.23 -24.70 -15.10
N ALA A 377 44.82 -24.97 -16.30
CA ALA A 377 45.06 -23.97 -17.33
C ALA A 377 43.94 -24.08 -18.40
N PRO A 378 42.87 -23.28 -18.36
CA PRO A 378 41.79 -23.41 -19.31
C PRO A 378 42.24 -23.00 -20.72
N SER A 379 41.93 -23.86 -21.70
CA SER A 379 42.15 -23.59 -23.13
C SER A 379 40.91 -22.93 -23.75
N ALA A 380 41.09 -22.28 -24.90
CA ALA A 380 39.99 -21.68 -25.66
C ALA A 380 38.89 -22.70 -26.02
N ALA A 381 39.19 -23.99 -26.14
CA ALA A 381 38.22 -25.04 -26.41
C ALA A 381 37.21 -25.27 -25.26
N LEU A 382 37.54 -24.85 -24.04
CA LEU A 382 36.68 -24.96 -22.87
C LEU A 382 35.75 -23.77 -22.69
N VAL A 383 35.85 -22.72 -23.52
CA VAL A 383 34.99 -21.53 -23.40
C VAL A 383 33.58 -21.84 -23.91
N ALA A 384 32.59 -21.47 -23.13
CA ALA A 384 31.18 -21.59 -23.50
C ALA A 384 30.79 -20.63 -24.64
N GLU A 385 30.02 -21.09 -25.61
CA GLU A 385 29.58 -20.27 -26.75
C GLU A 385 28.32 -19.50 -26.46
N THR A 386 27.50 -19.97 -25.53
CA THR A 386 26.23 -19.32 -25.17
C THR A 386 26.11 -19.04 -23.68
N PHE A 387 25.30 -18.06 -23.31
CA PHE A 387 25.04 -17.74 -21.91
C PHE A 387 24.49 -18.93 -21.08
N PRO A 388 23.52 -19.72 -21.56
CA PRO A 388 23.06 -20.92 -20.85
C PRO A 388 24.18 -21.96 -20.63
N GLU A 389 25.04 -22.19 -21.61
CA GLU A 389 26.21 -23.10 -21.47
C GLU A 389 27.19 -22.60 -20.42
N LEU A 390 27.45 -21.28 -20.39
CA LEU A 390 28.30 -20.66 -19.37
C LEU A 390 27.70 -20.83 -17.99
N VAL A 391 26.40 -20.57 -17.82
CA VAL A 391 25.72 -20.77 -16.54
C VAL A 391 25.86 -22.23 -16.10
N LEU A 392 25.63 -23.20 -16.99
CA LEU A 392 25.77 -24.61 -16.69
C LEU A 392 27.21 -24.97 -16.26
N ARG A 393 28.21 -24.40 -16.90
CA ARG A 393 29.64 -24.60 -16.52
C ARG A 393 29.92 -24.01 -15.14
N VAL A 394 29.50 -22.74 -14.90
CA VAL A 394 29.62 -22.11 -13.58
C VAL A 394 28.95 -22.95 -12.51
N VAL A 395 27.74 -23.46 -12.79
CA VAL A 395 26.99 -24.33 -11.86
C VAL A 395 27.71 -25.64 -11.61
N ARG A 396 28.26 -26.29 -12.62
CA ARG A 396 29.04 -27.54 -12.49
C ARG A 396 30.33 -27.37 -11.69
N ASP A 397 30.98 -26.23 -11.79
CA ASP A 397 32.22 -25.91 -11.05
C ASP A 397 31.96 -25.51 -9.58
N LEU A 398 30.72 -25.23 -9.21
CA LEU A 398 30.35 -25.04 -7.82
C LEU A 398 30.36 -26.37 -7.06
N SER A 399 30.67 -26.32 -5.76
CA SER A 399 30.49 -27.48 -4.87
C SER A 399 28.99 -27.86 -4.82
N PRO A 400 28.64 -29.11 -4.51
CA PRO A 400 27.24 -29.52 -4.38
C PRO A 400 26.44 -28.60 -3.43
N GLN A 401 27.05 -28.18 -2.31
CA GLN A 401 26.43 -27.27 -1.35
C GLN A 401 26.19 -25.87 -1.96
N GLU A 402 27.13 -25.36 -2.76
CA GLU A 402 26.93 -24.07 -3.44
C GLU A 402 25.90 -24.15 -4.56
N ARG A 403 25.78 -25.29 -5.26
CA ARG A 403 24.70 -25.51 -6.24
C ARG A 403 23.32 -25.47 -5.58
N ASP A 404 23.18 -26.14 -4.42
CA ASP A 404 21.93 -26.09 -3.67
C ASP A 404 21.62 -24.67 -3.17
N LEU A 405 22.63 -23.91 -2.72
CA LEU A 405 22.46 -22.50 -2.35
C LEU A 405 22.01 -21.64 -3.54
N LEU A 406 22.58 -21.87 -4.72
CA LEU A 406 22.20 -21.16 -5.94
C LEU A 406 20.75 -21.48 -6.35
N ARG A 407 20.32 -22.73 -6.26
CA ARG A 407 18.93 -23.17 -6.49
C ARG A 407 18.01 -22.56 -5.44
N GLY A 408 18.37 -22.63 -4.16
CA GLY A 408 17.61 -22.02 -3.06
C GLY A 408 17.46 -20.50 -3.22
N ALA A 409 18.52 -19.81 -3.64
CA ALA A 409 18.49 -18.39 -3.93
C ALA A 409 17.65 -18.03 -5.18
N ALA A 410 17.42 -18.99 -6.08
CA ALA A 410 16.61 -18.80 -7.28
C ALA A 410 15.11 -18.95 -7.03
N LEU A 411 14.67 -19.53 -5.89
CA LEU A 411 13.27 -19.77 -5.58
C LEU A 411 12.45 -18.50 -5.43
N LEU A 412 13.05 -17.46 -4.87
CA LEU A 412 12.45 -16.14 -4.70
C LEU A 412 13.30 -15.09 -5.42
N ARG A 413 12.71 -13.96 -5.74
CA ARG A 413 13.44 -12.86 -6.39
C ARG A 413 14.36 -12.10 -5.45
N ALA A 414 14.15 -12.23 -4.15
CA ALA A 414 15.02 -11.73 -3.09
C ALA A 414 15.04 -12.73 -1.94
N PHE A 415 16.15 -12.78 -1.20
CA PHE A 415 16.35 -13.72 -0.11
C PHE A 415 17.24 -13.13 1.00
N SER A 416 17.29 -13.83 2.14
CA SER A 416 18.21 -13.54 3.23
C SER A 416 19.08 -14.76 3.56
N SER A 417 20.12 -14.57 4.36
CA SER A 417 20.96 -15.67 4.85
C SER A 417 20.17 -16.68 5.68
N GLU A 418 19.22 -16.17 6.48
CA GLU A 418 18.37 -16.97 7.36
C GLU A 418 17.39 -17.83 6.54
N LEU A 419 16.85 -17.27 5.47
CA LEU A 419 15.99 -18.01 4.54
C LEU A 419 16.75 -19.17 3.89
N LEU A 420 17.95 -18.94 3.37
CA LEU A 420 18.75 -20.01 2.77
C LEU A 420 19.11 -21.10 3.77
N ALA A 421 19.42 -20.76 5.03
CA ALA A 421 19.69 -21.72 6.08
C ALA A 421 18.45 -22.55 6.45
N GLU A 422 17.27 -21.96 6.41
CA GLU A 422 15.99 -22.67 6.67
C GLU A 422 15.63 -23.65 5.55
N ILE A 423 15.81 -23.25 4.30
CA ILE A 423 15.49 -24.10 3.13
C ILE A 423 16.48 -25.26 3.04
N LEU A 424 17.74 -25.01 3.36
CA LEU A 424 18.88 -25.92 3.17
C LEU A 424 19.59 -26.21 4.50
N PRO A 425 18.93 -26.87 5.46
CA PRO A 425 19.47 -27.07 6.80
C PRO A 425 20.75 -27.93 6.84
N ALA A 426 21.04 -28.70 5.78
CA ALA A 426 22.26 -29.48 5.65
C ALA A 426 23.49 -28.65 5.26
N VAL A 427 23.29 -27.40 4.81
CA VAL A 427 24.38 -26.52 4.37
C VAL A 427 24.90 -25.72 5.59
N ARG A 428 26.21 -25.76 5.81
CA ARG A 428 26.82 -25.03 6.92
C ARG A 428 26.79 -23.51 6.67
N THR A 429 26.61 -22.74 7.74
CA THR A 429 26.55 -21.25 7.67
C THR A 429 27.74 -20.64 6.97
N ILE A 430 28.93 -21.23 7.07
CA ILE A 430 30.13 -20.74 6.38
C ILE A 430 29.96 -20.77 4.85
N HIS A 431 29.33 -21.82 4.32
CA HIS A 431 29.05 -21.90 2.88
C HIS A 431 28.03 -20.86 2.44
N VAL A 432 27.01 -20.59 3.26
CA VAL A 432 26.04 -19.51 3.01
C VAL A 432 26.78 -18.18 2.94
N GLN A 433 27.63 -17.87 3.91
CA GLN A 433 28.40 -16.60 3.91
C GLN A 433 29.33 -16.50 2.70
N THR A 434 30.04 -17.57 2.34
CA THR A 434 30.90 -17.59 1.15
C THR A 434 30.06 -17.37 -0.12
N PHE A 435 28.88 -17.97 -0.23
CA PHE A 435 27.98 -17.83 -1.37
C PHE A 435 27.48 -16.38 -1.50
N LEU A 436 27.12 -15.71 -0.40
CA LEU A 436 26.66 -14.32 -0.41
C LEU A 436 27.70 -13.32 -0.92
N HIS A 437 28.99 -13.68 -0.91
CA HIS A 437 30.08 -12.86 -1.46
C HIS A 437 30.38 -13.17 -2.94
N ARG A 438 29.63 -14.07 -3.58
CA ARG A 438 29.83 -14.34 -5.00
C ARG A 438 29.40 -13.12 -5.85
N SER A 439 30.12 -12.85 -6.91
CA SER A 439 29.93 -11.67 -7.78
C SER A 439 28.54 -11.59 -8.44
N PHE A 440 27.85 -12.72 -8.58
CA PHE A 440 26.50 -12.80 -9.12
C PHE A 440 25.37 -12.63 -8.08
N VAL A 441 25.72 -12.48 -6.81
CA VAL A 441 24.79 -12.13 -5.73
C VAL A 441 24.83 -10.61 -5.52
N THR A 442 23.70 -9.97 -5.66
CA THR A 442 23.56 -8.52 -5.45
C THR A 442 23.03 -8.26 -4.04
N ARG A 443 23.60 -7.26 -3.35
CA ARG A 443 23.15 -6.83 -2.03
C ARG A 443 22.43 -5.48 -2.13
N THR A 444 21.23 -5.41 -1.61
CA THR A 444 20.45 -4.17 -1.45
C THR A 444 20.49 -3.77 0.02
N PRO A 445 21.21 -2.69 0.40
CA PRO A 445 21.27 -2.24 1.78
C PRO A 445 19.88 -1.87 2.33
N ASN A 446 19.66 -2.10 3.61
CA ASN A 446 18.44 -1.73 4.33
C ASN A 446 17.15 -2.40 3.80
N SER A 447 17.26 -3.49 3.03
CA SER A 447 16.12 -4.32 2.67
C SER A 447 15.90 -5.44 3.68
N TRP A 448 14.65 -5.84 3.90
CA TRP A 448 14.29 -7.01 4.71
C TRP A 448 14.85 -8.31 4.09
N MET A 449 14.83 -8.41 2.75
CA MET A 449 15.48 -9.47 1.97
C MET A 449 16.65 -8.84 1.19
N PRO A 450 17.86 -8.79 1.80
CA PRO A 450 18.91 -7.93 1.30
C PRO A 450 19.67 -8.49 0.11
N PHE A 451 19.43 -9.73 -0.30
CA PHE A 451 20.16 -10.37 -1.39
C PHE A 451 19.24 -10.76 -2.54
N SER A 452 19.77 -10.72 -3.75
CA SER A 452 19.10 -11.18 -4.95
C SER A 452 20.10 -11.75 -5.96
N LEU A 453 19.65 -12.68 -6.80
CA LEU A 453 20.38 -13.08 -7.99
C LEU A 453 20.01 -12.15 -9.15
N HIS A 454 20.98 -11.95 -10.05
CA HIS A 454 20.63 -11.30 -11.32
C HIS A 454 19.55 -12.12 -12.05
N GLU A 455 18.49 -11.48 -12.51
CA GLU A 455 17.29 -12.17 -13.00
C GLU A 455 17.58 -13.14 -14.17
N ASN A 456 18.50 -12.77 -15.08
CA ASN A 456 18.88 -13.68 -16.18
C ASN A 456 19.58 -14.93 -15.66
N LEU A 457 20.43 -14.81 -14.63
CA LEU A 457 21.06 -15.96 -13.99
C LEU A 457 19.99 -16.80 -13.26
N ARG A 458 19.13 -16.16 -12.47
CA ARG A 458 18.04 -16.83 -11.78
C ARG A 458 17.18 -17.64 -12.75
N GLN A 459 16.76 -17.04 -13.85
CA GLN A 459 15.98 -17.71 -14.89
C GLN A 459 16.75 -18.82 -15.60
N ALA A 460 18.04 -18.63 -15.84
CA ALA A 460 18.88 -19.67 -16.46
C ALA A 460 19.03 -20.88 -15.52
N VAL A 461 19.22 -20.66 -14.21
CA VAL A 461 19.26 -21.75 -13.22
C VAL A 461 17.94 -22.52 -13.21
N ILE A 462 16.79 -21.85 -13.09
CA ILE A 462 15.48 -22.52 -13.07
C ILE A 462 15.23 -23.33 -14.35
N ARG A 463 15.57 -22.79 -15.51
CA ARG A 463 15.29 -23.45 -16.81
C ARG A 463 16.24 -24.58 -17.18
N HIS A 464 17.49 -24.50 -16.75
CA HIS A 464 18.54 -25.39 -17.21
C HIS A 464 19.14 -26.29 -16.12
N ASP A 465 18.65 -26.23 -14.88
CA ASP A 465 19.11 -27.09 -13.78
C ASP A 465 19.03 -28.58 -14.15
N HIS A 466 17.99 -28.98 -14.87
CA HIS A 466 17.79 -30.36 -15.33
C HIS A 466 18.94 -30.92 -16.20
N LEU A 467 19.87 -30.07 -16.62
CA LEU A 467 21.09 -30.48 -17.35
C LEU A 467 22.29 -30.72 -16.43
N THR A 468 22.11 -30.62 -15.11
CA THR A 468 23.14 -30.97 -14.12
C THR A 468 22.92 -32.38 -13.57
N ASP A 469 23.99 -33.06 -13.15
CA ASP A 469 23.93 -34.45 -12.68
C ASP A 469 23.19 -34.61 -11.34
N ASP A 470 23.11 -33.54 -10.57
CA ASP A 470 22.45 -33.42 -9.25
C ASP A 470 21.25 -32.44 -9.29
N ALA A 471 20.60 -32.32 -10.44
CA ALA A 471 19.47 -31.43 -10.66
C ALA A 471 18.35 -31.69 -9.64
N TRP A 472 17.72 -30.62 -9.14
CA TRP A 472 16.46 -30.77 -8.43
C TRP A 472 15.37 -31.19 -9.39
N VAL A 473 14.63 -32.23 -9.05
CA VAL A 473 13.43 -32.62 -9.81
C VAL A 473 12.28 -31.60 -9.54
N GLY A 474 11.30 -31.60 -10.42
CA GLY A 474 10.20 -30.62 -10.32
C GLY A 474 9.49 -30.60 -8.95
N GLU A 475 9.41 -31.77 -8.30
CA GLU A 475 8.86 -31.88 -6.92
C GLU A 475 9.77 -31.22 -5.87
N GLU A 476 11.07 -31.30 -6.02
CA GLU A 476 12.03 -30.66 -5.09
C GLU A 476 11.99 -29.12 -5.24
N TRP A 477 11.90 -28.64 -6.49
CA TRP A 477 11.70 -27.22 -6.75
C TRP A 477 10.43 -26.72 -6.06
N ARG A 478 9.32 -27.43 -6.21
CA ARG A 478 8.03 -27.09 -5.64
C ARG A 478 8.09 -27.11 -4.09
N THR A 479 8.62 -28.19 -3.50
CA THR A 479 8.72 -28.36 -2.05
C THR A 479 9.60 -27.29 -1.40
N ASN A 480 10.74 -26.98 -2.03
CA ASN A 480 11.63 -25.96 -1.50
C ASN A 480 11.05 -24.54 -1.69
N ALA A 481 10.32 -24.27 -2.78
CA ALA A 481 9.58 -23.02 -2.98
C ALA A 481 8.47 -22.84 -1.94
N GLU A 482 7.79 -23.93 -1.59
CA GLU A 482 6.77 -23.92 -0.53
C GLU A 482 7.41 -23.64 0.85
N ARG A 483 8.50 -24.32 1.19
CA ARG A 483 9.27 -24.03 2.43
C ARG A 483 9.75 -22.59 2.50
N ALA A 484 10.26 -22.07 1.39
CA ALA A 484 10.70 -20.67 1.30
C ALA A 484 9.54 -19.71 1.56
N SER A 485 8.40 -19.97 0.92
CA SER A 485 7.18 -19.18 1.07
C SER A 485 6.64 -19.25 2.50
N ASP A 486 6.59 -20.42 3.09
CA ASP A 486 6.13 -20.61 4.46
C ASP A 486 7.04 -19.89 5.48
N TRP A 487 8.36 -19.93 5.27
CA TRP A 487 9.27 -19.19 6.12
C TRP A 487 9.02 -17.67 6.01
N VAL A 488 8.88 -17.14 4.78
CA VAL A 488 8.59 -15.71 4.55
C VAL A 488 7.27 -15.32 5.23
N ILE A 489 6.25 -16.17 5.13
CA ILE A 489 4.95 -15.93 5.80
C ILE A 489 5.13 -15.91 7.33
N ARG A 490 5.86 -16.84 7.91
CA ARG A 490 6.12 -16.87 9.37
C ARG A 490 6.87 -15.62 9.86
N GLN A 491 7.71 -15.01 9.02
CA GLN A 491 8.38 -13.75 9.36
C GLN A 491 7.47 -12.52 9.18
N ALA A 492 6.49 -12.60 8.31
CA ALA A 492 5.57 -11.50 8.02
C ALA A 492 4.30 -11.54 8.90
N LEU A 493 3.76 -12.73 9.16
CA LEU A 493 2.57 -12.95 9.97
C LEU A 493 2.93 -13.63 11.29
N PRO A 494 2.32 -13.27 12.41
CA PRO A 494 2.45 -13.97 13.68
C PRO A 494 1.77 -15.35 13.61
N ASP A 495 1.85 -16.08 14.73
CA ASP A 495 1.09 -17.31 14.93
C ASP A 495 -0.42 -17.02 14.75
N PRO A 496 -1.17 -17.85 14.00
CA PRO A 496 -2.61 -17.67 13.76
C PRO A 496 -3.47 -17.60 15.02
N HIS A 497 -2.98 -18.19 16.13
CA HIS A 497 -3.68 -18.19 17.42
C HIS A 497 -3.36 -16.98 18.30
N THR A 498 -2.42 -16.12 17.89
CA THR A 498 -2.04 -14.94 18.65
C THR A 498 -2.77 -13.71 18.09
N PRO A 499 -3.68 -13.09 18.83
CA PRO A 499 -4.31 -11.84 18.42
C PRO A 499 -3.24 -10.74 18.29
N TRP A 500 -3.21 -10.05 17.17
CA TRP A 500 -2.25 -8.97 16.94
C TRP A 500 -2.76 -7.93 15.95
N ASP A 501 -2.22 -6.73 16.06
CA ASP A 501 -2.45 -5.63 15.13
C ASP A 501 -1.11 -5.23 14.52
N PRO A 502 -0.96 -5.25 13.17
CA PRO A 502 0.31 -4.98 12.53
C PRO A 502 0.72 -3.51 12.66
N ASN A 503 1.97 -3.28 13.00
CA ASN A 503 2.58 -1.95 12.85
C ASN A 503 2.98 -1.69 11.39
N GLN A 504 3.39 -0.45 11.07
CA GLN A 504 3.73 -0.05 9.70
C GLN A 504 4.92 -0.82 9.10
N GLU A 505 5.88 -1.22 9.91
CA GLU A 505 7.01 -2.03 9.45
C GLU A 505 6.57 -3.45 9.11
N GLN A 506 5.69 -4.02 9.93
CA GLN A 506 5.10 -5.33 9.66
C GLN A 506 4.24 -5.29 8.39
N LEU A 507 3.42 -4.25 8.20
CA LEU A 507 2.64 -4.09 6.97
C LEU A 507 3.53 -4.00 5.72
N ARG A 508 4.65 -3.29 5.78
CA ARG A 508 5.61 -3.25 4.66
C ARG A 508 6.22 -4.61 4.36
N ARG A 509 6.59 -5.38 5.41
CA ARG A 509 7.08 -6.76 5.24
C ARG A 509 6.02 -7.65 4.63
N MET A 510 4.76 -7.50 5.04
CA MET A 510 3.63 -8.25 4.47
C MET A 510 3.41 -7.91 2.99
N VAL A 511 3.48 -6.64 2.60
CA VAL A 511 3.40 -6.20 1.21
C VAL A 511 4.53 -6.82 0.37
N ALA A 512 5.77 -6.76 0.86
CA ALA A 512 6.91 -7.39 0.19
C ALA A 512 6.74 -8.92 0.10
N ALA A 513 6.26 -9.56 1.18
CA ALA A 513 6.01 -11.00 1.21
C ALA A 513 4.94 -11.41 0.18
N VAL A 514 3.84 -10.66 0.04
CA VAL A 514 2.81 -10.92 -1.00
C VAL A 514 3.45 -10.96 -2.39
N LEU A 515 4.31 -9.99 -2.72
CA LEU A 515 4.97 -9.92 -4.03
C LEU A 515 5.95 -11.07 -4.24
N LEU A 516 6.79 -11.37 -3.24
CA LEU A 516 7.78 -12.44 -3.34
C LEU A 516 7.11 -13.81 -3.51
N ILE A 517 6.16 -14.11 -2.63
CA ILE A 517 5.48 -15.42 -2.60
C ILE A 517 4.56 -15.58 -3.79
N GLY A 518 3.76 -14.57 -4.12
CA GLY A 518 2.84 -14.64 -5.24
C GLY A 518 3.54 -14.85 -6.58
N ASN A 519 4.70 -14.21 -6.81
CA ASN A 519 5.53 -14.48 -8.00
C ASN A 519 6.08 -15.91 -7.98
N SER A 520 6.62 -16.38 -6.84
CA SER A 520 7.17 -17.74 -6.71
C SER A 520 6.08 -18.80 -6.88
N ALA A 521 4.90 -18.59 -6.28
CA ALA A 521 3.77 -19.51 -6.40
C ALA A 521 3.28 -19.68 -7.85
N LEU A 522 3.25 -18.58 -8.62
CA LEU A 522 2.92 -18.63 -10.04
C LEU A 522 4.02 -19.30 -10.88
N GLU A 523 5.29 -19.14 -10.52
CA GLU A 523 6.45 -19.66 -11.26
C GLU A 523 6.67 -21.16 -10.99
N HIS A 524 6.54 -21.59 -9.74
CA HIS A 524 6.83 -22.98 -9.32
C HIS A 524 5.57 -23.83 -9.12
N GLY A 525 4.38 -23.26 -9.30
CA GLY A 525 3.11 -24.00 -9.24
C GLY A 525 2.76 -24.54 -7.85
N HIS A 526 3.17 -23.84 -6.76
CA HIS A 526 2.85 -24.23 -5.39
C HIS A 526 1.79 -23.32 -4.76
N THR A 527 1.17 -23.77 -3.67
CA THR A 527 0.09 -23.06 -2.97
C THR A 527 0.40 -22.97 -1.49
N PRO A 528 1.16 -21.93 -1.03
CA PRO A 528 1.53 -21.79 0.37
C PRO A 528 0.29 -21.68 1.28
N ALA A 529 0.23 -22.48 2.33
CA ALA A 529 -0.98 -22.67 3.15
C ALA A 529 -1.56 -21.37 3.73
N ARG A 530 -0.73 -20.40 4.13
CA ARG A 530 -1.16 -19.15 4.75
C ARG A 530 -1.07 -17.92 3.83
N PHE A 531 -0.84 -18.12 2.53
CA PHE A 531 -0.75 -16.98 1.60
C PHE A 531 -2.08 -16.23 1.48
N GLY A 532 -3.21 -16.94 1.54
CA GLY A 532 -4.53 -16.33 1.55
C GLY A 532 -4.74 -15.40 2.75
N GLU A 533 -4.28 -15.81 3.95
CA GLU A 533 -4.29 -14.98 5.16
C GLU A 533 -3.46 -13.72 4.99
N LEU A 534 -2.25 -13.84 4.46
CA LEU A 534 -1.37 -12.72 4.17
C LEU A 534 -2.01 -11.73 3.18
N ALA A 535 -2.56 -12.23 2.08
CA ALA A 535 -3.22 -11.43 1.06
C ALA A 535 -4.46 -10.70 1.60
N PHE A 536 -5.28 -11.40 2.38
CA PHE A 536 -6.46 -10.85 3.02
C PHE A 536 -6.08 -9.74 4.02
N THR A 537 -5.09 -9.99 4.88
CA THR A 537 -4.63 -9.01 5.87
C THR A 537 -4.09 -7.76 5.19
N VAL A 538 -3.26 -7.89 4.15
CA VAL A 538 -2.74 -6.75 3.39
C VAL A 538 -3.87 -5.92 2.77
N ALA A 539 -4.91 -6.58 2.24
CA ALA A 539 -6.09 -5.90 1.68
C ALA A 539 -6.93 -5.19 2.76
N GLU A 540 -7.14 -5.82 3.92
CA GLU A 540 -7.89 -5.26 5.07
C GLU A 540 -7.25 -3.96 5.60
N PHE A 541 -5.91 -3.90 5.60
CA PHE A 541 -5.16 -2.69 6.01
C PHE A 541 -4.96 -1.67 4.89
N GLY A 542 -5.66 -1.78 3.76
CA GLY A 542 -5.70 -0.77 2.69
C GLY A 542 -4.55 -0.83 1.68
N TYR A 543 -3.74 -1.89 1.67
CA TYR A 543 -2.63 -2.07 0.72
C TYR A 543 -2.99 -2.97 -0.48
N SER A 544 -4.27 -3.10 -0.82
CA SER A 544 -4.75 -3.95 -1.93
C SER A 544 -4.08 -3.64 -3.29
N ARG A 545 -3.62 -2.41 -3.51
CA ARG A 545 -2.90 -2.02 -4.75
C ARG A 545 -1.63 -2.85 -5.04
N VAL A 546 -1.06 -3.50 -4.05
CA VAL A 546 0.08 -4.42 -4.27
C VAL A 546 -0.26 -5.50 -5.30
N PHE A 547 -1.51 -5.93 -5.37
CA PHE A 547 -1.94 -6.97 -6.31
C PHE A 547 -1.95 -6.51 -7.77
N GLU A 548 -2.02 -5.21 -8.05
CA GLU A 548 -1.83 -4.65 -9.39
C GLU A 548 -0.39 -4.90 -9.88
N SER A 549 0.56 -4.96 -8.96
CA SER A 549 1.98 -5.19 -9.26
C SER A 549 2.35 -6.65 -9.50
N MET A 550 1.45 -7.61 -9.36
CA MET A 550 1.69 -9.02 -9.61
C MET A 550 1.43 -9.40 -11.07
N PRO A 551 2.07 -10.46 -11.60
CA PRO A 551 1.73 -10.99 -12.91
C PRO A 551 0.25 -11.37 -12.99
N THR A 552 -0.37 -11.13 -14.13
CA THR A 552 -1.74 -11.64 -14.37
C THR A 552 -1.69 -13.15 -14.46
N PRO A 553 -2.52 -13.88 -13.70
CA PRO A 553 -2.62 -15.32 -13.87
C PRO A 553 -2.91 -15.66 -15.35
N THR A 554 -2.22 -16.64 -15.88
CA THR A 554 -2.52 -17.11 -17.24
C THR A 554 -3.95 -17.66 -17.31
N ALA A 555 -4.54 -17.72 -18.49
CA ALA A 555 -5.89 -18.27 -18.66
C ALA A 555 -6.00 -19.72 -18.10
N ALA A 556 -4.92 -20.50 -18.16
CA ALA A 556 -4.85 -21.83 -17.56
C ALA A 556 -4.77 -21.82 -16.02
N ALA A 557 -4.18 -20.77 -15.43
CA ALA A 557 -4.06 -20.64 -13.98
C ALA A 557 -5.27 -19.92 -13.32
N SER A 558 -6.06 -19.19 -14.11
CA SER A 558 -7.25 -18.45 -13.62
C SER A 558 -8.27 -19.31 -12.85
N PRO A 559 -8.58 -20.55 -13.24
CA PRO A 559 -9.52 -21.40 -12.51
C PRO A 559 -8.94 -22.04 -11.25
N THR A 560 -7.63 -21.92 -11.02
CA THR A 560 -7.00 -22.45 -9.79
C THR A 560 -7.40 -21.61 -8.57
N PRO A 561 -7.38 -22.18 -7.34
CA PRO A 561 -7.66 -21.43 -6.12
C PRO A 561 -6.78 -20.20 -5.97
N LEU A 562 -5.48 -20.31 -6.22
CA LEU A 562 -4.54 -19.18 -6.23
C LEU A 562 -4.92 -18.13 -7.28
N GLY A 563 -5.26 -18.55 -8.50
CA GLY A 563 -5.68 -17.66 -9.58
C GLY A 563 -6.95 -16.89 -9.22
N ARG A 564 -7.93 -17.53 -8.60
CA ARG A 564 -9.16 -16.87 -8.10
C ARG A 564 -8.85 -15.86 -7.01
N LEU A 565 -8.02 -16.21 -6.01
CA LEU A 565 -7.61 -15.29 -4.95
C LEU A 565 -6.93 -14.04 -5.52
N LEU A 566 -5.98 -14.22 -6.45
CA LEU A 566 -5.28 -13.10 -7.07
C LEU A 566 -6.22 -12.22 -7.91
N SER A 567 -7.16 -12.82 -8.62
CA SER A 567 -8.17 -12.10 -9.41
C SER A 567 -9.13 -11.30 -8.51
N ALA A 568 -9.61 -11.90 -7.41
CA ALA A 568 -10.45 -11.23 -6.42
C ALA A 568 -9.70 -10.07 -5.75
N SER A 569 -8.46 -10.29 -5.33
CA SER A 569 -7.63 -9.24 -4.70
C SER A 569 -7.36 -8.07 -5.65
N ARG A 570 -7.21 -8.34 -6.96
CA ARG A 570 -7.12 -7.30 -8.00
C ARG A 570 -8.42 -6.54 -8.19
N ALA A 571 -9.56 -7.23 -8.16
CA ALA A 571 -10.87 -6.57 -8.25
C ALA A 571 -11.10 -5.59 -7.09
N LEU A 572 -10.58 -5.91 -5.89
CA LEU A 572 -10.57 -5.00 -4.75
C LEU A 572 -9.62 -3.81 -4.95
N ALA A 573 -8.46 -4.05 -5.55
CA ALA A 573 -7.45 -3.02 -5.81
C ALA A 573 -7.89 -2.01 -6.87
N ASN A 574 -8.75 -2.42 -7.80
CA ASN A 574 -9.15 -1.61 -8.95
C ASN A 574 -10.01 -0.41 -8.51
N THR A 575 -9.41 0.78 -8.56
CA THR A 575 -10.07 2.05 -8.17
C THR A 575 -11.05 2.57 -9.21
N THR A 576 -11.04 2.03 -10.45
CA THR A 576 -12.01 2.41 -11.49
C THR A 576 -13.34 1.68 -11.33
N TYR A 577 -13.37 0.60 -10.55
CA TYR A 577 -14.59 -0.13 -10.28
C TYR A 577 -15.47 0.64 -9.28
N ASN A 578 -16.70 0.90 -9.68
CA ASN A 578 -17.74 1.25 -8.74
C ASN A 578 -18.16 0.00 -7.93
N GLU A 579 -18.99 0.17 -6.90
CA GLU A 579 -19.42 -0.92 -6.02
C GLU A 579 -20.08 -2.08 -6.79
N SER A 580 -20.89 -1.79 -7.80
CA SER A 580 -21.58 -2.80 -8.62
C SER A 580 -20.60 -3.60 -9.49
N ALA A 581 -19.62 -2.93 -10.13
CA ALA A 581 -18.59 -3.60 -10.93
C ALA A 581 -17.67 -4.46 -10.06
N ARG A 582 -17.33 -3.97 -8.87
CA ARG A 582 -16.53 -4.73 -7.88
C ARG A 582 -17.27 -5.97 -7.39
N TYR A 583 -18.54 -5.83 -7.06
CA TYR A 583 -19.40 -6.96 -6.68
C TYR A 583 -19.46 -8.01 -7.79
N ALA A 584 -19.69 -7.61 -9.06
CA ALA A 584 -19.75 -8.52 -10.19
C ALA A 584 -18.43 -9.28 -10.37
N ALA A 585 -17.30 -8.57 -10.34
CA ALA A 585 -15.98 -9.19 -10.49
C ALA A 585 -15.64 -10.18 -9.35
N LEU A 586 -15.99 -9.84 -8.10
CA LEU A 586 -15.79 -10.73 -6.96
C LEU A 586 -16.70 -11.98 -7.05
N ARG A 587 -17.94 -11.80 -7.51
CA ARG A 587 -18.88 -12.90 -7.71
C ARG A 587 -18.36 -13.93 -8.73
N GLU A 588 -17.74 -13.48 -9.81
CA GLU A 588 -17.11 -14.36 -10.81
C GLU A 588 -15.97 -15.20 -10.24
N CYS A 589 -15.23 -14.67 -9.26
CA CYS A 589 -14.12 -15.35 -8.61
C CYS A 589 -14.57 -16.34 -7.51
N THR A 590 -15.81 -16.24 -7.01
CA THR A 590 -16.28 -16.96 -5.83
C THR A 590 -16.85 -18.32 -6.21
N THR A 591 -16.33 -19.40 -5.65
CA THR A 591 -16.79 -20.78 -5.90
C THR A 591 -17.37 -21.48 -4.67
N PHE A 592 -17.23 -20.89 -3.46
CA PHE A 592 -17.61 -21.53 -2.19
C PHE A 592 -17.05 -22.96 -2.02
N GLY A 593 -15.85 -23.21 -2.54
CA GLY A 593 -15.14 -24.47 -2.40
C GLY A 593 -14.59 -24.68 -1.00
N ASN A 594 -14.00 -25.86 -0.77
CA ASN A 594 -13.35 -26.19 0.52
C ASN A 594 -11.86 -25.84 0.53
N ASP A 595 -11.33 -25.27 -0.54
CA ASP A 595 -9.94 -24.82 -0.57
C ASP A 595 -9.77 -23.60 0.34
N PRO A 596 -8.72 -23.55 1.17
CA PRO A 596 -8.46 -22.38 2.05
C PRO A 596 -8.49 -21.03 1.33
N TYR A 597 -8.07 -20.96 0.08
CA TYR A 597 -8.09 -19.71 -0.70
C TYR A 597 -9.51 -19.28 -1.08
N ASP A 598 -10.40 -20.23 -1.35
CA ASP A 598 -11.80 -19.94 -1.64
C ASP A 598 -12.51 -19.28 -0.45
N HIS A 599 -12.11 -19.60 0.79
CA HIS A 599 -12.63 -18.95 1.98
C HIS A 599 -12.25 -17.47 2.03
N TYR A 600 -11.01 -17.10 1.65
CA TYR A 600 -10.61 -15.68 1.59
C TYR A 600 -11.32 -14.91 0.48
N VAL A 601 -11.54 -15.55 -0.68
CA VAL A 601 -12.36 -14.98 -1.75
C VAL A 601 -13.82 -14.79 -1.30
N ALA A 602 -14.39 -15.78 -0.59
CA ALA A 602 -15.74 -15.68 -0.02
C ALA A 602 -15.87 -14.55 1.00
N ALA A 603 -14.86 -14.33 1.85
CA ALA A 603 -14.84 -13.22 2.80
C ALA A 603 -14.84 -11.84 2.11
N GLN A 604 -14.06 -11.69 1.05
CA GLN A 604 -14.04 -10.47 0.23
C GLN A 604 -15.38 -10.24 -0.49
N PHE A 605 -15.95 -11.30 -1.05
CA PHE A 605 -17.26 -11.26 -1.71
C PHE A 605 -18.39 -10.91 -0.72
N ALA A 606 -18.39 -11.51 0.48
CA ALA A 606 -19.44 -11.28 1.49
C ALA A 606 -19.63 -9.79 1.80
N ARG A 607 -18.52 -9.06 1.98
CA ARG A 607 -18.55 -7.61 2.23
C ARG A 607 -19.08 -6.82 1.03
N ALA A 608 -18.66 -7.19 -0.19
CA ALA A 608 -19.14 -6.53 -1.41
C ALA A 608 -20.64 -6.81 -1.64
N ALA A 609 -21.10 -8.03 -1.34
CA ALA A 609 -22.50 -8.42 -1.40
C ALA A 609 -23.37 -7.61 -0.42
N GLU A 610 -22.92 -7.42 0.84
CA GLU A 610 -23.59 -6.55 1.81
C GLU A 610 -23.74 -5.12 1.30
N VAL A 611 -22.66 -4.53 0.78
CA VAL A 611 -22.68 -3.15 0.26
C VAL A 611 -23.62 -3.03 -0.94
N SER A 612 -23.68 -4.07 -1.78
CA SER A 612 -24.55 -4.10 -2.97
C SER A 612 -26.01 -4.49 -2.65
N GLY A 613 -26.32 -4.84 -1.38
CA GLY A 613 -27.66 -5.23 -0.95
C GLY A 613 -28.03 -6.70 -1.22
N ASP A 614 -27.07 -7.53 -1.65
CA ASP A 614 -27.25 -8.98 -1.76
C ASP A 614 -27.04 -9.67 -0.41
N TYR A 615 -27.98 -9.45 0.52
CA TYR A 615 -27.91 -10.03 1.87
C TYR A 615 -27.95 -11.56 1.88
N PRO A 616 -28.72 -12.26 1.02
CA PRO A 616 -28.67 -13.71 0.93
C PRO A 616 -27.30 -14.23 0.46
N GLY A 617 -26.70 -13.60 -0.54
CA GLY A 617 -25.35 -13.94 -1.01
C GLY A 617 -24.30 -13.70 0.07
N ALA A 618 -24.39 -12.58 0.79
CA ALA A 618 -23.51 -12.28 1.92
C ALA A 618 -23.65 -13.32 3.05
N GLU A 619 -24.89 -13.69 3.41
CA GLU A 619 -25.16 -14.72 4.45
C GLU A 619 -24.58 -16.08 4.07
N HIS A 620 -24.75 -16.49 2.79
CA HIS A 620 -24.16 -17.72 2.29
C HIS A 620 -22.64 -17.71 2.37
N ALA A 621 -22.02 -16.61 1.96
CA ALA A 621 -20.57 -16.44 1.98
C ALA A 621 -20.04 -16.45 3.43
N TYR A 622 -20.64 -15.68 4.35
CA TYR A 622 -20.22 -15.70 5.75
C TYR A 622 -20.38 -17.07 6.41
N ARG A 623 -21.44 -17.81 6.07
CA ARG A 623 -21.67 -19.15 6.58
C ARG A 623 -20.60 -20.13 6.12
N SER A 624 -20.12 -20.01 4.89
CA SER A 624 -19.03 -20.86 4.36
C SER A 624 -17.72 -20.69 5.12
N LEU A 625 -17.52 -19.55 5.81
CA LEU A 625 -16.30 -19.28 6.60
C LEU A 625 -16.27 -20.03 7.94
N GLY A 626 -17.37 -20.59 8.39
CA GLY A 626 -17.45 -21.29 9.69
C GLY A 626 -16.50 -22.49 9.82
N ASN A 627 -16.11 -23.11 8.69
CA ASN A 627 -15.17 -24.22 8.64
C ASN A 627 -13.75 -23.79 8.24
N ALA A 628 -13.50 -22.47 8.10
CA ALA A 628 -12.21 -21.90 7.77
C ALA A 628 -11.28 -21.83 9.00
N ASN A 629 -10.17 -21.15 8.87
CA ASN A 629 -9.29 -20.89 10.00
C ASN A 629 -10.01 -20.02 11.09
N PRO A 630 -9.53 -19.99 12.33
CA PRO A 630 -10.18 -19.28 13.43
C PRO A 630 -10.46 -17.80 13.15
N GLN A 631 -9.56 -17.11 12.43
CA GLN A 631 -9.71 -15.68 12.08
C GLN A 631 -10.90 -15.46 11.13
N LEU A 632 -11.00 -16.26 10.08
CA LEU A 632 -12.10 -16.17 9.12
C LEU A 632 -13.41 -16.68 9.71
N ALA A 633 -13.39 -17.73 10.53
CA ALA A 633 -14.57 -18.21 11.25
C ALA A 633 -15.12 -17.10 12.17
N TYR A 634 -14.24 -16.39 12.88
CA TYR A 634 -14.63 -15.24 13.69
C TYR A 634 -15.20 -14.09 12.84
N TYR A 635 -14.54 -13.75 11.72
CA TYR A 635 -15.02 -12.75 10.76
C TYR A 635 -16.38 -13.13 10.19
N GLY A 636 -16.58 -14.40 9.81
CA GLY A 636 -17.85 -14.93 9.33
C GLY A 636 -18.95 -14.84 10.36
N ALA A 637 -18.68 -15.18 11.62
CA ALA A 637 -19.66 -15.09 12.72
C ALA A 637 -20.09 -13.63 12.97
N LEU A 638 -19.16 -12.68 13.00
CA LEU A 638 -19.49 -11.25 13.11
C LEU A 638 -20.32 -10.77 11.91
N GLY A 639 -19.97 -11.18 10.70
CA GLY A 639 -20.71 -10.84 9.49
C GLY A 639 -22.14 -11.40 9.50
N LEU A 640 -22.30 -12.68 9.91
CA LEU A 640 -23.64 -13.28 10.08
C LEU A 640 -24.48 -12.56 11.11
N ALA A 641 -23.88 -12.19 12.26
CA ALA A 641 -24.57 -11.44 13.30
C ALA A 641 -24.98 -10.04 12.80
N GLY A 642 -24.09 -9.35 12.07
CA GLY A 642 -24.39 -8.05 11.43
C GLY A 642 -25.49 -8.15 10.39
N ASN A 643 -25.48 -9.20 9.57
CA ASN A 643 -26.51 -9.45 8.58
C ASN A 643 -27.88 -9.77 9.25
N ALA A 644 -27.90 -10.59 10.30
CA ALA A 644 -29.09 -10.86 11.08
C ALA A 644 -29.66 -9.59 11.71
N LEU A 645 -28.81 -8.72 12.26
CA LEU A 645 -29.21 -7.44 12.81
C LEU A 645 -29.91 -6.53 11.78
N ARG A 646 -29.33 -6.42 10.55
CA ARG A 646 -29.93 -5.64 9.46
C ARG A 646 -31.29 -6.15 9.03
N ASN A 647 -31.50 -7.44 9.16
CA ASN A 647 -32.79 -8.11 8.83
C ASN A 647 -33.76 -8.16 10.00
N GLY A 648 -33.56 -7.39 11.08
CA GLY A 648 -34.47 -7.34 12.24
C GLY A 648 -34.49 -8.64 13.07
N ARG A 649 -33.44 -9.49 12.96
CA ARG A 649 -33.31 -10.74 13.72
C ARG A 649 -32.35 -10.52 14.91
N LEU A 650 -32.80 -9.75 15.93
CA LEU A 650 -31.95 -9.32 17.03
C LEU A 650 -31.54 -10.46 17.95
N ALA A 651 -32.43 -11.43 18.23
CA ALA A 651 -32.10 -12.60 19.03
C ALA A 651 -31.06 -13.49 18.30
N THR A 652 -31.30 -13.77 17.03
CA THR A 652 -30.34 -14.47 16.17
C THR A 652 -29.01 -13.73 16.11
N ALA A 653 -29.02 -12.40 15.92
CA ALA A 653 -27.82 -11.58 15.90
C ALA A 653 -27.02 -11.72 17.20
N LEU A 654 -27.70 -11.59 18.35
CA LEU A 654 -27.05 -11.72 19.65
C LEU A 654 -26.44 -13.12 19.88
N ALA A 655 -27.13 -14.18 19.44
CA ALA A 655 -26.67 -15.56 19.58
C ALA A 655 -25.47 -15.88 18.69
N LEU A 656 -25.33 -15.19 17.54
CA LEU A 656 -24.22 -15.38 16.59
C LEU A 656 -22.96 -14.59 16.96
N VAL A 657 -23.05 -13.60 17.85
CA VAL A 657 -21.86 -12.82 18.26
C VAL A 657 -20.87 -13.76 18.98
N PRO A 658 -19.62 -13.86 18.51
CA PRO A 658 -18.63 -14.75 19.14
C PRO A 658 -18.39 -14.38 20.61
N SER A 659 -18.29 -15.38 21.48
CA SER A 659 -18.04 -15.20 22.93
C SER A 659 -16.55 -14.86 23.20
N GLU A 660 -15.65 -15.38 22.40
CA GLU A 660 -14.20 -15.26 22.58
C GLU A 660 -13.62 -14.04 21.86
N ALA A 661 -12.45 -13.61 22.31
CA ALA A 661 -11.81 -12.40 21.81
C ALA A 661 -10.96 -12.71 20.55
N GLY A 662 -11.22 -11.98 19.48
CA GLY A 662 -10.31 -11.85 18.34
C GLY A 662 -9.14 -10.89 18.62
N ASN A 663 -8.51 -10.36 17.57
CA ASN A 663 -7.56 -9.23 17.68
C ASN A 663 -8.27 -7.95 18.15
N GLY A 664 -7.50 -6.89 18.43
CA GLY A 664 -8.08 -5.65 18.93
C GLY A 664 -9.12 -5.04 18.01
N HIS A 665 -8.90 -5.05 16.69
CA HIS A 665 -9.89 -4.57 15.72
C HIS A 665 -11.17 -5.43 15.72
N GLN A 666 -11.03 -6.74 15.83
CA GLN A 666 -12.16 -7.67 15.92
C GLN A 666 -12.94 -7.48 17.22
N ARG A 667 -12.26 -7.20 18.35
CA ARG A 667 -12.91 -6.86 19.61
C ARG A 667 -13.69 -5.56 19.52
N CYS A 668 -13.13 -4.51 18.86
CA CYS A 668 -13.85 -3.27 18.58
C CYS A 668 -15.13 -3.55 17.80
N ALA A 669 -15.04 -4.33 16.70
CA ALA A 669 -16.18 -4.67 15.87
C ALA A 669 -17.26 -5.46 16.65
N ARG A 670 -16.84 -6.41 17.50
CA ARG A 670 -17.73 -7.17 18.36
C ARG A 670 -18.49 -6.29 19.35
N PHE A 671 -17.79 -5.41 20.06
CA PHE A 671 -18.44 -4.52 21.03
C PHE A 671 -19.37 -3.51 20.35
N ASP A 672 -18.96 -2.99 19.20
CA ASP A 672 -19.79 -2.10 18.38
C ASP A 672 -21.08 -2.80 17.93
N LEU A 673 -21.00 -4.05 17.47
CA LEU A 673 -22.13 -4.85 17.05
C LEU A 673 -23.10 -5.14 18.22
N LEU A 674 -22.57 -5.51 19.40
CA LEU A 674 -23.36 -5.67 20.61
C LEU A 674 -24.08 -4.36 20.99
N GLY A 675 -23.37 -3.23 20.90
CA GLY A 675 -23.96 -1.91 21.09
C GLY A 675 -25.14 -1.65 20.16
N HIS A 676 -25.00 -1.97 18.88
CA HIS A 676 -26.08 -1.80 17.90
C HIS A 676 -27.27 -2.74 18.11
N ILE A 677 -27.06 -3.99 18.55
CA ILE A 677 -28.15 -4.92 18.88
C ILE A 677 -28.99 -4.35 20.02
N HIS A 678 -28.35 -3.86 21.09
CA HIS A 678 -29.05 -3.26 22.22
C HIS A 678 -29.71 -1.91 21.88
N LEU A 679 -29.04 -1.09 21.04
CA LEU A 679 -29.56 0.17 20.53
C LEU A 679 -30.90 -0.05 19.78
N GLN A 680 -30.90 -1.02 18.85
CA GLN A 680 -32.11 -1.36 18.11
C GLN A 680 -33.19 -2.02 18.98
N GLY A 681 -32.80 -2.71 20.05
CA GLY A 681 -33.69 -3.26 21.04
C GLY A 681 -34.31 -2.24 21.99
N GLY A 682 -33.90 -0.97 21.92
CA GLY A 682 -34.37 0.09 22.83
C GLY A 682 -33.66 0.16 24.18
N ASP A 683 -32.59 -0.60 24.36
CA ASP A 683 -31.78 -0.67 25.59
C ASP A 683 -30.56 0.27 25.51
N HIS A 684 -30.83 1.58 25.44
CA HIS A 684 -29.84 2.58 25.13
C HIS A 684 -28.73 2.70 26.18
N ARG A 685 -28.99 2.36 27.46
CA ARG A 685 -27.94 2.36 28.50
C ARG A 685 -26.95 1.23 28.27
N VAL A 686 -27.45 0.02 28.02
CA VAL A 686 -26.60 -1.14 27.71
C VAL A 686 -25.83 -0.92 26.41
N ALA A 687 -26.48 -0.30 25.40
CA ALA A 687 -25.79 0.08 24.16
C ALA A 687 -24.65 1.06 24.40
N ALA A 688 -24.85 2.10 25.22
CA ALA A 688 -23.79 3.06 25.56
C ALA A 688 -22.62 2.42 26.29
N ASP A 689 -22.87 1.41 27.14
CA ASP A 689 -21.80 0.66 27.82
C ASP A 689 -20.97 -0.18 26.84
N TRP A 690 -21.62 -0.86 25.87
CA TRP A 690 -20.90 -1.61 24.84
C TRP A 690 -20.10 -0.70 23.92
N PHE A 691 -20.64 0.42 23.47
CA PHE A 691 -19.91 1.41 22.68
C PHE A 691 -18.76 2.03 23.47
N GLY A 692 -18.92 2.21 24.79
CA GLY A 692 -17.84 2.64 25.68
C GLY A 692 -16.69 1.62 25.76
N ARG A 693 -17.02 0.32 25.80
CA ARG A 693 -16.01 -0.76 25.71
C ARG A 693 -15.30 -0.78 24.35
N ALA A 694 -16.07 -0.59 23.25
CA ALA A 694 -15.48 -0.48 21.93
C ALA A 694 -14.52 0.71 21.84
N LEU A 695 -14.88 1.86 22.41
CA LEU A 695 -14.04 3.06 22.47
C LEU A 695 -12.76 2.83 23.27
N THR A 696 -12.86 2.21 24.44
CA THR A 696 -11.70 1.90 25.29
C THR A 696 -10.73 0.94 24.59
N GLU A 697 -11.27 -0.11 23.97
CA GLU A 697 -10.45 -1.05 23.18
C GLU A 697 -9.77 -0.35 22.00
N ALA A 698 -10.51 0.48 21.25
CA ALA A 698 -10.00 1.24 20.13
C ALA A 698 -8.85 2.20 20.52
N GLN A 699 -8.94 2.80 21.70
CA GLN A 699 -7.88 3.64 22.28
C GLN A 699 -6.65 2.80 22.65
N THR A 700 -6.87 1.61 23.18
CA THR A 700 -5.78 0.69 23.58
C THR A 700 -4.98 0.20 22.37
N VAL A 701 -5.67 -0.19 21.29
CA VAL A 701 -5.00 -0.68 20.07
C VAL A 701 -4.54 0.44 19.14
N GLY A 702 -4.87 1.68 19.45
CA GLY A 702 -4.47 2.82 18.62
C GLY A 702 -5.20 2.88 17.27
N ALA A 703 -6.51 2.55 17.23
CA ALA A 703 -7.33 2.48 16.04
C ALA A 703 -8.30 3.67 15.90
N PRO A 704 -7.90 4.81 15.30
CA PRO A 704 -8.68 6.07 15.37
C PRO A 704 -10.02 6.02 14.65
N VAL A 705 -10.16 5.23 13.59
CA VAL A 705 -11.45 5.00 12.94
C VAL A 705 -12.44 4.36 13.91
N TRP A 706 -11.97 3.39 14.70
CA TRP A 706 -12.77 2.77 15.77
C TRP A 706 -13.00 3.72 16.95
N VAL A 707 -12.05 4.60 17.28
CA VAL A 707 -12.23 5.65 18.28
C VAL A 707 -13.35 6.61 17.86
N ALA A 708 -13.28 7.16 16.64
CA ALA A 708 -14.30 8.04 16.10
C ALA A 708 -15.69 7.36 16.08
N ARG A 709 -15.72 6.08 15.67
CA ARG A 709 -16.94 5.27 15.66
C ARG A 709 -17.49 5.05 17.07
N GLY A 710 -16.65 4.67 18.03
CA GLY A 710 -17.03 4.46 19.42
C GLY A 710 -17.57 5.73 20.07
N MET A 711 -16.91 6.89 19.87
CA MET A 711 -17.36 8.18 20.38
C MET A 711 -18.75 8.55 19.86
N ARG A 712 -18.96 8.49 18.52
CA ARG A 712 -20.25 8.85 17.93
C ARG A 712 -21.39 7.89 18.31
N HIS A 713 -21.12 6.57 18.30
CA HIS A 713 -22.15 5.57 18.66
C HIS A 713 -22.52 5.65 20.14
N GLN A 714 -21.54 5.91 21.01
CA GLN A 714 -21.82 6.17 22.42
C GLN A 714 -22.67 7.44 22.62
N ALA A 715 -22.35 8.51 21.89
CA ALA A 715 -23.13 9.74 21.91
C ALA A 715 -24.56 9.54 21.37
N ILE A 716 -24.73 8.73 20.29
CA ILE A 716 -26.03 8.33 19.77
C ILE A 716 -26.86 7.62 20.87
N ALA A 717 -26.25 6.67 21.56
CA ALA A 717 -26.95 5.95 22.63
C ALA A 717 -27.32 6.87 23.81
N HIS A 718 -26.38 7.75 24.24
CA HIS A 718 -26.66 8.75 25.28
C HIS A 718 -27.80 9.69 24.90
N ALA A 719 -27.90 10.10 23.64
CA ALA A 719 -28.93 11.03 23.17
C ALA A 719 -30.38 10.53 23.46
N TRP A 720 -30.55 9.23 23.61
CA TRP A 720 -31.86 8.64 23.93
C TRP A 720 -32.26 8.63 25.42
N TYR A 721 -31.32 8.85 26.36
CA TYR A 721 -31.61 8.79 27.79
C TYR A 721 -30.88 9.81 28.65
N ASP A 722 -29.79 10.40 28.14
CA ASP A 722 -28.96 11.40 28.83
C ASP A 722 -28.47 12.46 27.80
N ALA A 723 -29.43 13.33 27.46
CA ALA A 723 -29.22 14.34 26.42
C ALA A 723 -28.06 15.33 26.75
N ASP A 724 -27.89 15.66 28.04
CA ASP A 724 -26.81 16.58 28.45
C ASP A 724 -25.45 15.96 28.25
N ARG A 725 -25.26 14.69 28.58
CA ARG A 725 -24.03 13.96 28.34
C ARG A 725 -23.75 13.80 26.85
N ALA A 726 -24.77 13.49 26.05
CA ALA A 726 -24.61 13.42 24.60
C ALA A 726 -24.14 14.76 24.03
N LEU A 727 -24.77 15.85 24.36
CA LEU A 727 -24.43 17.20 23.88
C LEU A 727 -23.05 17.64 24.36
N ALA A 728 -22.57 17.20 25.52
CA ALA A 728 -21.23 17.47 26.01
C ALA A 728 -20.13 16.73 25.23
N THR A 729 -20.41 15.51 24.72
CA THR A 729 -19.42 14.68 24.04
C THR A 729 -19.48 14.77 22.50
N LEU A 730 -20.58 15.25 21.95
CA LEU A 730 -20.79 15.34 20.50
C LEU A 730 -19.81 16.27 19.76
N PRO A 731 -19.38 17.43 20.31
CA PRO A 731 -18.38 18.25 19.64
C PRO A 731 -17.08 17.50 19.37
N ASP A 732 -16.56 16.77 20.37
CA ASP A 732 -15.33 15.97 20.23
C ASP A 732 -15.53 14.80 19.24
N ALA A 733 -16.68 14.12 19.33
CA ALA A 733 -17.02 13.04 18.40
C ALA A 733 -17.14 13.55 16.96
N ARG A 734 -17.76 14.72 16.76
CA ARG A 734 -17.88 15.36 15.45
C ARG A 734 -16.53 15.76 14.90
N GLU A 735 -15.71 16.46 15.70
CA GLU A 735 -14.34 16.86 15.33
C GLU A 735 -13.50 15.65 14.91
N MET A 736 -13.60 14.55 15.67
CA MET A 736 -12.88 13.32 15.34
C MET A 736 -13.33 12.72 14.01
N ASN A 737 -14.64 12.65 13.72
CA ASN A 737 -15.15 12.15 12.45
C ASN A 737 -14.83 13.10 11.28
N GLU A 738 -14.88 14.42 11.48
CA GLU A 738 -14.44 15.40 10.48
C GLU A 738 -12.95 15.27 10.16
N SER A 739 -12.11 15.03 11.17
CA SER A 739 -10.67 14.84 11.01
C SER A 739 -10.32 13.61 10.16
N LEU A 740 -11.19 12.62 10.15
CA LEU A 740 -11.05 11.38 9.36
C LEU A 740 -11.79 11.44 8.01
N ASP A 741 -12.43 12.57 7.69
CA ASP A 741 -13.31 12.77 6.52
C ASP A 741 -14.48 11.77 6.46
N GLU A 742 -14.92 11.31 7.63
CA GLU A 742 -16.03 10.38 7.79
C GLU A 742 -17.39 11.12 7.71
N ARG A 743 -17.81 11.53 6.50
CA ARG A 743 -19.05 12.30 6.27
C ARG A 743 -20.29 11.64 6.88
N ILE A 744 -20.39 10.31 6.75
CA ILE A 744 -21.47 9.55 7.37
C ILE A 744 -21.38 9.65 8.89
N GLY A 745 -20.17 9.62 9.45
CA GLY A 745 -19.96 9.81 10.89
C GLY A 745 -20.36 11.18 11.38
N VAL A 746 -20.08 12.23 10.61
CA VAL A 746 -20.54 13.60 10.89
C VAL A 746 -22.08 13.69 10.88
N ALA A 747 -22.72 13.14 9.82
CA ALA A 747 -24.18 13.08 9.74
C ALA A 747 -24.81 12.35 10.94
N GLN A 748 -24.19 11.29 11.42
CA GLN A 748 -24.63 10.56 12.61
C GLN A 748 -24.46 11.37 13.91
N CYS A 749 -23.43 12.23 14.02
CA CYS A 749 -23.29 13.16 15.13
C CYS A 749 -24.41 14.22 15.11
N ASP A 750 -24.78 14.73 13.94
CA ASP A 750 -25.89 15.67 13.77
C ASP A 750 -27.24 15.01 14.15
N LEU A 751 -27.42 13.75 13.76
CA LEU A 751 -28.59 12.97 14.16
C LEU A 751 -28.68 12.78 15.69
N ALA A 752 -27.55 12.48 16.35
CA ALA A 752 -27.47 12.37 17.79
C ALA A 752 -27.77 13.72 18.46
N SER A 753 -27.29 14.84 17.89
CA SER A 753 -27.61 16.19 18.33
C SER A 753 -29.09 16.48 18.22
N ALA A 754 -29.71 16.13 17.08
CA ALA A 754 -31.15 16.29 16.87
C ALA A 754 -31.97 15.51 17.90
N THR A 755 -31.58 14.25 18.18
CA THR A 755 -32.24 13.42 19.20
C THR A 755 -32.09 14.04 20.59
N ALA A 756 -30.92 14.50 20.97
CA ALA A 756 -30.69 15.09 22.29
C ALA A 756 -31.44 16.42 22.46
N TRP A 757 -31.49 17.29 21.44
CA TRP A 757 -32.27 18.52 21.47
C TRP A 757 -33.77 18.23 21.51
N ALA A 758 -34.25 17.19 20.82
CA ALA A 758 -35.64 16.75 20.92
C ALA A 758 -35.98 16.32 22.34
N TRP A 759 -35.13 15.58 23.04
CA TRP A 759 -35.34 15.23 24.45
C TRP A 759 -35.43 16.46 25.39
N LYS A 760 -34.71 17.54 25.05
CA LYS A 760 -34.74 18.80 25.82
C LYS A 760 -35.94 19.72 25.45
N GLY A 761 -36.71 19.34 24.44
CA GLY A 761 -37.81 20.18 23.94
C GLY A 761 -37.34 21.38 23.08
N GLU A 762 -36.06 21.43 22.69
CA GLU A 762 -35.44 22.50 21.89
C GLU A 762 -35.63 22.25 20.39
N TRP A 763 -36.88 22.37 19.92
CA TRP A 763 -37.32 22.02 18.56
C TRP A 763 -36.61 22.72 17.44
N GLY A 764 -36.31 23.99 17.60
CA GLY A 764 -35.61 24.78 16.58
C GLY A 764 -34.18 24.22 16.33
N ARG A 765 -33.48 23.86 17.38
CA ARG A 765 -32.17 23.27 17.35
C ARG A 765 -32.17 21.85 16.79
N ALA A 766 -33.19 21.04 17.22
CA ALA A 766 -33.33 19.67 16.73
C ALA A 766 -33.57 19.65 15.21
N ARG A 767 -34.47 20.53 14.68
CA ARG A 767 -34.68 20.64 13.23
C ARG A 767 -33.47 21.17 12.46
N SER A 768 -32.70 22.09 13.06
CA SER A 768 -31.47 22.56 12.42
C SER A 768 -30.49 21.39 12.27
N ALA A 769 -30.24 20.61 13.33
CA ALA A 769 -29.37 19.46 13.31
C ALA A 769 -29.83 18.36 12.32
N LEU A 770 -31.15 18.14 12.18
CA LEU A 770 -31.66 17.24 11.14
C LEU A 770 -31.38 17.73 9.74
N ARG A 771 -31.53 19.04 9.45
CA ARG A 771 -31.16 19.60 8.14
C ARG A 771 -29.66 19.45 7.85
N ASP A 772 -28.83 19.67 8.86
CA ASP A 772 -27.37 19.50 8.73
C ASP A 772 -27.03 18.03 8.45
N CYS A 773 -27.68 17.10 9.14
CA CYS A 773 -27.57 15.66 8.90
C CYS A 773 -27.88 15.32 7.42
N TRP A 774 -29.01 15.81 6.88
CA TRP A 774 -29.39 15.57 5.48
C TRP A 774 -28.38 16.17 4.47
N SER A 775 -27.76 17.29 4.79
CA SER A 775 -26.79 17.95 3.89
C SER A 775 -25.49 17.15 3.69
N HIS A 776 -25.13 16.28 4.62
CA HIS A 776 -23.93 15.45 4.56
C HIS A 776 -24.10 14.12 3.79
N GLY A 777 -25.32 13.81 3.35
CA GLY A 777 -25.66 12.53 2.73
C GLY A 777 -25.80 11.43 3.77
N ILE A 778 -26.95 10.77 3.83
CA ILE A 778 -27.29 9.81 4.87
C ILE A 778 -27.28 8.40 4.31
N ASN A 779 -26.77 7.45 5.08
CA ASN A 779 -26.94 6.03 4.75
C ASN A 779 -28.34 5.52 5.20
N PRO A 780 -28.82 4.38 4.69
CA PRO A 780 -30.13 3.83 5.01
C PRO A 780 -30.42 3.68 6.52
N ILE A 781 -29.38 3.44 7.35
CA ILE A 781 -29.54 3.30 8.81
C ILE A 781 -29.85 4.65 9.46
N ALA A 782 -29.16 5.70 9.04
CA ALA A 782 -29.41 7.06 9.55
C ALA A 782 -30.79 7.57 9.12
N ILE A 783 -31.24 7.21 7.90
CA ILE A 783 -32.60 7.53 7.42
C ILE A 783 -33.68 6.96 8.36
N GLY A 784 -33.51 5.71 8.81
CA GLY A 784 -34.43 5.09 9.76
C GLY A 784 -34.56 5.88 11.06
N HIS A 785 -33.44 6.28 11.66
CA HIS A 785 -33.40 7.09 12.88
C HIS A 785 -33.98 8.49 12.69
N THR A 786 -33.64 9.16 11.60
CA THR A 786 -34.16 10.50 11.26
C THR A 786 -35.65 10.46 11.12
N GLY A 787 -36.18 9.47 10.40
CA GLY A 787 -37.62 9.28 10.20
C GLY A 787 -38.37 9.03 11.51
N MET A 788 -37.79 8.28 12.47
CA MET A 788 -38.41 8.12 13.80
C MET A 788 -38.58 9.46 14.51
N ILE A 789 -37.60 10.34 14.48
CA ILE A 789 -37.67 11.66 15.12
C ILE A 789 -38.69 12.54 14.38
N GLU A 790 -38.71 12.51 13.05
CA GLU A 790 -39.70 13.24 12.25
C GLU A 790 -41.12 12.75 12.51
N VAL A 791 -41.37 11.44 12.66
CA VAL A 791 -42.66 10.88 13.09
C VAL A 791 -43.12 11.48 14.42
N LEU A 792 -42.24 11.53 15.40
CA LEU A 792 -42.54 12.13 16.70
C LEU A 792 -42.84 13.62 16.59
N PHE A 793 -42.09 14.36 15.79
CA PHE A 793 -42.36 15.78 15.54
C PHE A 793 -43.70 16.02 14.88
N ALA A 794 -44.06 15.23 13.87
CA ALA A 794 -45.33 15.35 13.17
C ALA A 794 -46.50 15.04 14.11
N GLN A 795 -46.37 13.99 14.92
CA GLN A 795 -47.40 13.63 15.91
C GLN A 795 -47.55 14.69 16.99
N ALA A 796 -46.49 15.30 17.48
CA ALA A 796 -46.57 16.36 18.50
C ALA A 796 -47.38 17.58 18.00
N ARG A 797 -47.39 17.81 16.68
CA ARG A 797 -48.15 18.88 16.01
C ARG A 797 -49.55 18.44 15.57
N GLY A 798 -49.87 17.17 15.69
CA GLY A 798 -51.13 16.63 15.15
C GLY A 798 -51.16 16.58 13.61
N ASP A 799 -50.01 16.60 12.94
CA ASP A 799 -49.90 16.63 11.50
C ASP A 799 -49.81 15.20 10.93
N VAL A 800 -50.96 14.65 10.61
CA VAL A 800 -51.14 13.27 10.12
C VAL A 800 -50.45 13.06 8.76
N GLN A 801 -50.47 14.12 7.90
CA GLN A 801 -49.80 14.02 6.59
C GLN A 801 -48.29 13.92 6.74
N ALA A 802 -47.69 14.74 7.58
CA ALA A 802 -46.25 14.70 7.85
C ALA A 802 -45.83 13.37 8.52
N VAL A 803 -46.70 12.74 9.33
CA VAL A 803 -46.42 11.38 9.85
C VAL A 803 -46.31 10.37 8.71
N THR A 804 -47.24 10.43 7.76
CA THR A 804 -47.24 9.52 6.60
C THR A 804 -46.00 9.74 5.73
N GLU A 805 -45.67 10.99 5.42
CA GLU A 805 -44.52 11.37 4.62
C GLU A 805 -43.19 10.89 5.27
N ALA A 806 -43.05 11.03 6.58
CA ALA A 806 -41.85 10.54 7.32
C ALA A 806 -41.73 9.02 7.27
N VAL A 807 -42.83 8.28 7.38
CA VAL A 807 -42.82 6.80 7.27
C VAL A 807 -42.54 6.35 5.84
N ASP A 808 -43.12 7.02 4.83
CA ASP A 808 -42.89 6.74 3.42
C ASP A 808 -41.42 7.00 3.01
N ALA A 809 -40.81 8.04 3.59
CA ALA A 809 -39.39 8.31 3.40
C ALA A 809 -38.50 7.15 3.91
N ILE A 810 -38.83 6.57 5.08
CA ILE A 810 -38.11 5.39 5.61
C ILE A 810 -38.29 4.19 4.67
N LEU A 811 -39.51 3.94 4.19
CA LEU A 811 -39.80 2.84 3.26
C LEU A 811 -39.05 2.99 1.93
N SER A 812 -39.06 4.20 1.37
CA SER A 812 -38.40 4.48 0.08
C SER A 812 -36.90 4.36 0.14
N ALA A 813 -36.30 4.66 1.29
CA ALA A 813 -34.86 4.56 1.49
C ALA A 813 -34.35 3.12 1.69
N GLN A 814 -35.26 2.16 1.84
CA GLN A 814 -34.95 0.75 2.06
C GLN A 814 -35.66 -0.14 1.03
N PRO A 815 -35.24 -0.10 -0.25
CA PRO A 815 -35.95 -0.82 -1.33
C PRO A 815 -35.94 -2.35 -1.15
N HIS A 816 -35.05 -2.89 -0.30
CA HIS A 816 -34.97 -4.30 0.05
C HIS A 816 -35.74 -4.67 1.35
N ALA A 817 -36.44 -3.71 1.97
CA ALA A 817 -37.34 -3.97 3.07
C ALA A 817 -38.60 -4.75 2.66
N SER A 818 -38.51 -5.59 1.61
CA SER A 818 -39.58 -6.46 1.13
C SER A 818 -40.13 -7.41 2.21
N GLU A 819 -39.44 -7.55 3.33
CA GLU A 819 -39.84 -8.40 4.42
C GLU A 819 -40.43 -7.65 5.62
N ARG A 820 -40.76 -6.35 5.59
CA ARG A 820 -41.44 -5.60 6.66
C ARG A 820 -40.93 -5.81 8.10
N ARG A 821 -39.70 -6.34 8.25
CA ARG A 821 -39.11 -6.73 9.54
C ARG A 821 -38.03 -5.78 10.02
N HIS A 822 -37.86 -4.67 9.36
CA HIS A 822 -36.79 -3.74 9.73
C HIS A 822 -37.14 -3.04 11.05
N THR A 823 -36.26 -3.11 12.03
CA THR A 823 -36.47 -2.63 13.40
C THR A 823 -36.92 -1.16 13.44
N TRP A 824 -36.22 -0.27 12.71
CA TRP A 824 -36.55 1.16 12.71
C TRP A 824 -37.91 1.45 12.07
N LEU A 825 -38.27 0.71 11.04
CA LEU A 825 -39.61 0.81 10.43
C LEU A 825 -40.67 0.33 11.37
N ALA A 826 -40.47 -0.79 12.05
CA ALA A 826 -41.38 -1.33 13.02
C ALA A 826 -41.65 -0.38 14.21
N VAL A 827 -40.57 0.24 14.73
CA VAL A 827 -40.70 1.26 15.80
C VAL A 827 -41.40 2.52 15.30
N SER A 828 -41.07 3.00 14.08
CA SER A 828 -41.72 4.17 13.48
C SER A 828 -43.21 3.92 13.26
N ALA A 829 -43.58 2.73 12.75
CA ALA A 829 -44.96 2.32 12.57
C ALA A 829 -45.71 2.19 13.91
N LEU A 830 -45.07 1.66 14.96
CA LEU A 830 -45.59 1.63 16.32
C LEU A 830 -45.88 3.05 16.83
N TRP A 831 -44.94 3.98 16.64
CA TRP A 831 -45.09 5.35 17.11
C TRP A 831 -46.11 6.14 16.29
N ALA A 832 -46.22 5.86 14.99
CA ALA A 832 -47.18 6.46 14.07
C ALA A 832 -48.62 5.87 14.23
N ASP A 833 -48.79 4.81 15.03
CA ASP A 833 -50.01 3.99 15.10
C ASP A 833 -50.45 3.43 13.73
N ARG A 834 -49.45 3.08 12.88
CA ARG A 834 -49.61 2.59 11.50
C ARG A 834 -49.16 1.12 11.40
N ARG A 835 -49.91 0.23 12.09
CA ARG A 835 -49.59 -1.24 12.08
C ARG A 835 -49.74 -1.89 10.70
N ASP A 836 -50.42 -1.24 9.78
CA ASP A 836 -50.54 -1.63 8.38
C ASP A 836 -49.20 -1.55 7.58
N LEU A 837 -48.28 -0.70 8.04
CA LEU A 837 -46.98 -0.48 7.34
C LEU A 837 -45.90 -1.44 7.78
N ALA A 838 -45.85 -1.81 9.05
CA ALA A 838 -44.87 -2.78 9.57
C ALA A 838 -45.44 -3.50 10.80
N ASP A 839 -45.12 -4.80 10.89
CA ASP A 839 -45.52 -5.61 12.05
C ASP A 839 -44.37 -5.59 13.07
N PHE A 840 -44.62 -4.92 14.21
CA PHE A 840 -43.64 -4.86 15.30
C PHE A 840 -43.37 -6.23 15.90
N ASP A 841 -44.33 -7.13 15.91
CA ASP A 841 -44.20 -8.48 16.45
C ASP A 841 -43.50 -9.44 15.49
N ALA A 842 -43.31 -9.06 14.23
CA ALA A 842 -42.52 -9.81 13.24
C ALA A 842 -41.00 -9.60 13.39
N VAL A 843 -40.55 -8.58 14.14
CA VAL A 843 -39.14 -8.39 14.50
C VAL A 843 -38.77 -9.42 15.55
N GLU A 844 -37.65 -10.11 15.32
CA GLU A 844 -37.11 -11.09 16.26
C GLU A 844 -36.33 -10.37 17.39
N TRP A 845 -37.05 -9.87 18.38
CA TRP A 845 -36.48 -9.21 19.55
C TRP A 845 -35.63 -10.18 20.38
N TYR A 846 -34.56 -9.70 21.02
CA TYR A 846 -33.65 -10.57 21.80
C TYR A 846 -34.24 -11.06 23.14
N ASP A 847 -35.34 -10.43 23.58
CA ASP A 847 -36.09 -10.85 24.76
C ASP A 847 -37.56 -11.21 24.39
N SER A 848 -38.47 -10.23 24.36
CA SER A 848 -39.83 -10.44 23.88
C SER A 848 -40.37 -9.17 23.17
N ALA A 849 -41.27 -9.35 22.23
CA ALA A 849 -41.97 -8.23 21.59
C ALA A 849 -42.70 -7.33 22.60
N THR A 850 -43.24 -7.92 23.67
CA THR A 850 -43.92 -7.17 24.75
C THR A 850 -42.91 -6.28 25.51
N ALA A 851 -41.76 -6.80 25.88
CA ALA A 851 -40.71 -6.03 26.58
C ALA A 851 -40.14 -4.93 25.69
N ALA A 852 -39.82 -5.24 24.42
CA ALA A 852 -39.40 -4.27 23.44
C ALA A 852 -40.42 -3.16 23.19
N ARG A 853 -41.70 -3.52 23.07
CA ARG A 853 -42.80 -2.58 22.92
C ARG A 853 -42.90 -1.63 24.13
N ALA A 854 -42.79 -2.17 25.36
CA ALA A 854 -42.79 -1.35 26.56
C ALA A 854 -41.62 -0.34 26.58
N ARG A 855 -40.40 -0.76 26.21
CA ARG A 855 -39.23 0.14 26.11
C ARG A 855 -39.48 1.27 25.10
N TRP A 856 -39.84 0.93 23.86
CA TRP A 856 -40.03 1.91 22.79
C TRP A 856 -41.23 2.83 22.99
N SER A 857 -42.35 2.31 23.48
CA SER A 857 -43.52 3.12 23.86
C SER A 857 -43.19 4.07 25.01
N GLY A 858 -42.48 3.58 26.04
CA GLY A 858 -42.07 4.41 27.16
C GLY A 858 -41.10 5.56 26.76
N ILE A 859 -40.29 5.36 25.74
CA ILE A 859 -39.45 6.42 25.16
C ILE A 859 -40.33 7.49 24.51
N SER A 860 -41.23 7.07 23.63
CA SER A 860 -42.16 7.99 22.94
C SER A 860 -43.04 8.78 23.93
N GLU A 861 -43.57 8.12 24.96
CA GLU A 861 -44.39 8.77 25.99
C GLU A 861 -43.62 9.83 26.77
N ARG A 862 -42.38 9.52 27.21
CA ARG A 862 -41.54 10.50 27.93
C ARG A 862 -41.18 11.69 27.04
N MET A 863 -40.79 11.49 25.79
CA MET A 863 -40.52 12.58 24.87
C MET A 863 -41.74 13.47 24.68
N ARG A 864 -42.91 12.89 24.44
CA ARG A 864 -44.17 13.66 24.30
C ARG A 864 -44.56 14.42 25.58
N ALA A 865 -44.30 13.85 26.75
CA ALA A 865 -44.53 14.54 28.02
C ALA A 865 -43.66 15.78 28.19
N THR A 866 -42.39 15.68 27.84
CA THR A 866 -41.45 16.81 27.84
C THR A 866 -41.94 17.92 26.92
N TRP A 867 -42.53 17.60 25.77
CA TRP A 867 -42.99 18.56 24.79
C TRP A 867 -44.26 19.31 25.12
N ARG A 868 -45.21 18.60 25.75
CA ARG A 868 -46.45 19.25 26.18
C ARG A 868 -46.20 20.41 27.14
N GLY A 869 -45.10 20.35 27.91
CA GLY A 869 -44.66 21.43 28.77
C GLY A 869 -43.96 22.60 28.05
N SER A 870 -43.44 22.38 26.85
CA SER A 870 -42.68 23.40 26.08
C SER A 870 -43.51 24.05 24.96
N LEU A 871 -44.68 23.51 24.62
CA LEU A 871 -45.58 24.06 23.61
C LEU A 871 -46.70 24.94 24.25
N GLN A 872 -46.78 24.97 25.59
CA GLN A 872 -47.56 25.93 26.36
C GLN A 872 -46.70 27.13 26.73
#